data_6e0167736653373c6172ce1c3c16526c
#
_entry.id   6e0167736653373c6172ce1c3c16526c
#
_cell.length_a   1.000
_cell.length_b   1.000
_cell.length_c   1.000
_cell.angle_alpha   90.00
_cell.angle_beta   90.00
_cell.angle_gamma   90.00
#
_symmetry.space_group_name_H-M   'P 1'
#
loop_
_entity.id
_entity.type
_entity.pdbx_description
1 polymer ?
#
loop_
_entity_poly.entity_id
_entity_poly.type
_entity_poly.pdbx_seq_one_letter_code
_entity_poly.pdbx_strand_id
1 'polypeptide(L)'
;NTAWTSALVVVGTRHPATLRQLQQLKELFTAQFELIDLIPQLLPAQYDSVNVQGSPEIYCGLLTVVLLPVFYISNQIKLRKKIGYTFVLVCMVVSMYFKPIDMMWHGGQSPNWLPYRYSFLISFVLLTMAAMAFTKLKSVKPGILGAVFFGWMVLLLVISKLGYEHIDTIKSIWVSIILIGIYCVCLYFMKGGTKEDLKRMSNVVVTVVMLFAVGSELTYNAVDSMKKIDDEVAYSTKKSWTNFIENGRAATDQLEENDSGLYRAEKTFYRCVNDNGAFGLRGISHSSSVMNTDIINFIETMGYCMHSYYTRYDGNTPLADSLLGIKYVLNRESDSTNRKLNPTYVAKTDWDYNYTDENNVSQTIRTYENPNALSIGYMADADVERIDHLGNDNPFNSQNMLMSVISGNMEFDASGAISGSKSYYSPVELDGDPILSNVTTSAYGDQTCYTAGQSGDPTVDFPLTVATEDPIYIFFKTENQKSVNLWLGQWNDETSDYDFDWFNAYFEGDNYTIMRLGQFDIGTKLCLRMTVANEYTIVKNFFFYSFDEAMFQEDIDKMKENQWNITKFNDRKITGTITAEEGQVMMTSIPYEDGWTVKVDGKKVEPVKLLNALVGVPLEPGEHEVTMTFTPPGWNIGLICLAAGIVVLILFYRYDKKHNAVLLAIAREKRQAADGKQPEPAKAVSAKPTTSTKSESEKTETTSKNAEKKESKPPTEEKPKESEAEDVADKKLDDSEQKTEDSDSKEKEATDSD
;
A
#
# COMPACT_ATOMS: atom_id res chain seq x y z
N ASN A 1 2.92 0.17 15.31
CA ASN A 1 4.19 -0.43 15.75
C ASN A 1 4.15 -1.96 15.91
N THR A 2 3.00 -2.59 15.76
CA THR A 2 2.86 -4.04 15.61
C THR A 2 3.34 -4.52 14.23
N ALA A 3 3.23 -3.68 13.20
CA ALA A 3 3.79 -3.94 11.87
C ALA A 3 5.33 -4.13 11.88
N TRP A 4 6.05 -3.48 12.80
CA TRP A 4 7.50 -3.60 12.92
C TRP A 4 7.97 -4.95 13.47
N THR A 5 7.21 -5.54 14.40
CA THR A 5 7.55 -6.87 14.94
C THR A 5 7.25 -7.97 13.94
N SER A 6 6.18 -7.86 13.16
CA SER A 6 5.84 -8.80 12.08
C SER A 6 6.85 -8.70 10.93
N ALA A 7 7.26 -7.49 10.53
CA ALA A 7 8.28 -7.29 9.50
C ALA A 7 9.65 -7.86 9.90
N LEU A 8 10.05 -7.74 11.18
CA LEU A 8 11.32 -8.30 11.70
C LEU A 8 11.32 -9.83 11.72
N VAL A 9 10.18 -10.47 11.96
CA VAL A 9 10.04 -11.93 11.95
C VAL A 9 10.03 -12.45 10.52
N VAL A 10 9.38 -11.75 9.57
CA VAL A 10 9.30 -12.15 8.15
C VAL A 10 10.67 -12.02 7.45
N VAL A 11 11.47 -11.01 7.79
CA VAL A 11 12.82 -10.82 7.20
C VAL A 11 13.83 -11.88 7.67
N GLY A 12 13.60 -12.52 8.82
CA GLY A 12 14.54 -13.50 9.40
C GLY A 12 14.56 -14.88 8.74
N THR A 13 13.65 -15.20 7.83
CA THR A 13 13.45 -16.58 7.33
C THR A 13 13.87 -16.85 5.87
N ARG A 14 14.54 -15.92 5.14
CA ARG A 14 14.82 -16.12 3.71
C ARG A 14 16.27 -15.97 3.23
N HIS A 15 16.71 -17.04 2.63
CA HIS A 15 17.63 -17.42 1.53
C HIS A 15 19.13 -17.56 1.76
N PRO A 16 19.73 -18.69 1.24
CA PRO A 16 21.16 -18.91 1.25
C PRO A 16 21.89 -18.09 0.16
N ALA A 17 23.06 -17.61 0.54
CA ALA A 17 23.87 -16.69 -0.23
C ALA A 17 24.56 -17.32 -1.43
N THR A 18 24.36 -16.81 -2.64
CA THR A 18 25.15 -17.11 -3.83
C THR A 18 26.12 -15.96 -4.17
N LEU A 19 27.05 -16.18 -5.09
CA LEU A 19 28.08 -15.20 -5.55
C LEU A 19 27.51 -13.84 -6.01
N ARG A 20 26.23 -13.75 -6.39
CA ARG A 20 25.50 -12.48 -6.59
C ARG A 20 25.52 -11.56 -5.35
N GLN A 21 25.57 -12.15 -4.15
CA GLN A 21 25.58 -11.38 -2.90
C GLN A 21 26.91 -10.68 -2.63
N LEU A 22 28.03 -11.17 -3.17
CA LEU A 22 29.32 -10.47 -3.05
C LEU A 22 29.38 -9.21 -3.94
N GLN A 23 28.72 -9.20 -5.08
CA GLN A 23 28.49 -7.99 -5.88
C GLN A 23 27.52 -7.04 -5.19
N GLN A 24 26.42 -7.54 -4.64
CA GLN A 24 25.48 -6.77 -3.83
C GLN A 24 26.11 -6.17 -2.56
N LEU A 25 27.07 -6.87 -1.92
CA LEU A 25 27.82 -6.32 -0.79
C LEU A 25 28.71 -5.15 -1.20
N LYS A 26 29.22 -5.14 -2.43
CA LYS A 26 30.03 -4.02 -2.94
C LYS A 26 29.15 -2.79 -3.24
N GLU A 27 27.95 -3.00 -3.75
CA GLU A 27 26.94 -1.96 -3.97
C GLU A 27 26.35 -1.42 -2.66
N LEU A 28 26.28 -2.25 -1.61
CA LEU A 28 25.82 -1.85 -0.27
C LEU A 28 26.67 -0.73 0.36
N PHE A 29 27.98 -0.66 0.05
CA PHE A 29 28.90 0.34 0.61
C PHE A 29 29.13 1.55 -0.29
N THR A 30 28.39 1.66 -1.42
CA THR A 30 28.41 2.86 -2.24
C THR A 30 27.62 3.99 -1.59
N ALA A 31 28.06 5.22 -1.82
CA ALA A 31 27.30 6.40 -1.42
C ALA A 31 26.00 6.47 -2.23
N GLN A 32 24.88 6.78 -1.56
CA GLN A 32 23.58 6.86 -2.23
C GLN A 32 23.34 8.19 -2.95
N PHE A 33 24.06 9.25 -2.56
CA PHE A 33 24.04 10.59 -3.15
C PHE A 33 25.33 11.33 -2.80
N GLU A 34 25.60 12.45 -3.43
CA GLU A 34 26.71 13.32 -3.05
C GLU A 34 26.30 14.25 -1.90
N LEU A 35 27.19 14.49 -0.92
CA LEU A 35 26.87 15.35 0.22
C LEU A 35 26.52 16.79 -0.17
N ILE A 36 26.98 17.24 -1.32
CA ILE A 36 26.66 18.56 -1.85
C ILE A 36 25.22 18.68 -2.30
N ASP A 37 24.55 17.56 -2.65
CA ASP A 37 23.15 17.49 -3.06
C ASP A 37 22.19 17.93 -1.95
N LEU A 38 22.63 17.87 -0.70
CA LEU A 38 21.84 18.35 0.44
C LEU A 38 21.68 19.87 0.45
N ILE A 39 22.53 20.63 -0.27
CA ILE A 39 22.44 22.11 -0.29
C ILE A 39 21.24 22.57 -1.14
N PRO A 40 21.05 22.11 -2.39
CA PRO A 40 19.83 22.36 -3.14
C PRO A 40 18.55 21.97 -2.38
N GLN A 41 18.55 20.84 -1.69
CA GLN A 41 17.40 20.35 -0.92
C GLN A 41 17.00 21.23 0.28
N LEU A 42 17.80 22.22 0.64
CA LEU A 42 17.44 23.28 1.61
C LEU A 42 16.71 24.47 0.97
N LEU A 43 16.68 24.55 -0.37
CA LEU A 43 16.06 25.65 -1.11
C LEU A 43 14.59 25.35 -1.44
N PRO A 44 13.74 26.37 -1.62
CA PRO A 44 12.37 26.14 -2.06
C PRO A 44 12.31 25.71 -3.54
N ALA A 45 11.31 24.95 -3.90
CA ALA A 45 11.03 24.48 -5.25
C ALA A 45 12.16 23.62 -5.85
N GLN A 46 12.76 22.78 -5.01
CA GLN A 46 13.79 21.80 -5.38
C GLN A 46 13.27 20.37 -5.19
N TYR A 47 12.00 20.12 -5.53
CA TYR A 47 11.50 18.77 -5.62
C TYR A 47 12.30 17.99 -6.66
N ASP A 48 12.79 16.81 -6.27
CA ASP A 48 13.56 15.93 -7.15
C ASP A 48 12.65 14.81 -7.68
N SER A 49 12.48 13.72 -6.94
CA SER A 49 11.68 12.58 -7.37
C SER A 49 11.21 11.74 -6.17
N VAL A 50 10.04 11.13 -6.28
CA VAL A 50 9.57 10.10 -5.33
C VAL A 50 10.12 8.71 -5.67
N ASN A 51 10.80 8.55 -6.80
CA ASN A 51 11.44 7.31 -7.23
C ASN A 51 12.66 6.94 -6.37
N VAL A 52 13.18 5.73 -6.56
CA VAL A 52 14.32 5.17 -5.79
C VAL A 52 15.58 6.03 -5.86
N GLN A 53 15.75 6.81 -6.93
CA GLN A 53 16.91 7.67 -7.18
C GLN A 53 16.74 9.08 -6.63
N GLY A 54 15.60 9.40 -6.02
CA GLY A 54 15.31 10.74 -5.48
C GLY A 54 16.23 11.11 -4.31
N SER A 55 16.45 12.41 -4.13
CA SER A 55 17.26 12.99 -3.07
C SER A 55 16.49 13.11 -1.74
N PRO A 56 17.21 13.21 -0.59
CA PRO A 56 16.55 13.39 0.71
C PRO A 56 15.80 14.72 0.82
N GLU A 57 14.51 14.70 0.97
CA GLU A 57 13.66 15.89 1.15
C GLU A 57 13.86 16.50 2.55
N ILE A 58 14.69 17.53 2.67
CA ILE A 58 15.06 18.18 3.96
C ILE A 58 14.66 19.65 4.04
N TYR A 59 13.86 20.14 3.10
CA TYR A 59 13.41 21.53 3.11
C TYR A 59 12.71 21.89 4.42
N CYS A 60 13.09 23.02 5.00
CA CYS A 60 12.54 23.49 6.28
C CYS A 60 12.44 25.03 6.36
N GLY A 61 12.45 25.67 5.20
CA GLY A 61 12.35 27.13 5.07
C GLY A 61 13.70 27.86 5.18
N LEU A 62 13.89 28.86 4.34
CA LEU A 62 15.13 29.66 4.27
C LEU A 62 15.40 30.48 5.54
N LEU A 63 14.36 30.84 6.29
CA LEU A 63 14.55 31.46 7.61
C LEU A 63 15.33 30.54 8.55
N THR A 64 15.08 29.23 8.50
CA THR A 64 15.85 28.21 9.22
C THR A 64 17.29 28.24 8.78
N VAL A 65 17.52 28.21 7.49
CA VAL A 65 18.86 28.24 6.86
C VAL A 65 19.68 29.47 7.29
N VAL A 66 19.05 30.65 7.37
CA VAL A 66 19.67 31.89 7.87
C VAL A 66 20.03 31.80 9.36
N LEU A 67 19.21 31.11 10.16
CA LEU A 67 19.41 31.02 11.60
C LEU A 67 20.42 29.94 12.02
N LEU A 68 20.73 28.96 11.20
CA LEU A 68 21.73 27.93 11.50
C LEU A 68 23.15 28.49 11.80
N PRO A 69 23.74 29.38 10.98
CA PRO A 69 24.99 30.03 11.34
C PRO A 69 24.91 30.82 12.66
N VAL A 70 23.75 31.44 12.92
CA VAL A 70 23.52 32.19 14.17
C VAL A 70 23.53 31.25 15.38
N PHE A 71 22.99 30.01 15.24
CA PHE A 71 23.06 28.99 16.27
C PHE A 71 24.52 28.67 16.66
N TYR A 72 25.37 28.47 15.68
CA TYR A 72 26.77 28.13 15.92
C TYR A 72 27.60 29.32 16.44
N ILE A 73 27.36 30.54 16.00
CA ILE A 73 28.11 31.75 16.38
C ILE A 73 27.68 32.27 17.77
N SER A 74 26.44 32.08 18.19
CA SER A 74 25.91 32.60 19.44
C SER A 74 26.63 32.02 20.68
N ASN A 75 27.27 32.89 21.48
CA ASN A 75 27.94 32.50 22.73
C ASN A 75 26.94 32.15 23.86
N GLN A 76 25.64 32.47 23.71
CA GLN A 76 24.60 32.13 24.70
C GLN A 76 24.09 30.70 24.55
N ILE A 77 24.44 30.03 23.47
CA ILE A 77 24.13 28.60 23.27
C ILE A 77 25.34 27.81 23.73
N LYS A 78 25.14 26.97 24.76
CA LYS A 78 26.22 26.17 25.36
C LYS A 78 26.84 25.24 24.32
N LEU A 79 28.19 25.13 24.33
CA LEU A 79 28.93 24.27 23.40
C LEU A 79 28.41 22.83 23.39
N ARG A 80 28.08 22.28 24.57
CA ARG A 80 27.49 20.93 24.71
C ARG A 80 26.21 20.74 23.87
N LYS A 81 25.35 21.77 23.78
CA LYS A 81 24.15 21.72 22.93
C LYS A 81 24.54 21.74 21.44
N LYS A 82 25.47 22.62 21.04
CA LYS A 82 25.94 22.67 19.66
C LYS A 82 26.50 21.32 19.23
N ILE A 83 27.40 20.72 20.03
CA ILE A 83 27.97 19.40 19.77
C ILE A 83 26.86 18.34 19.69
N GLY A 84 25.91 18.31 20.63
CA GLY A 84 24.83 17.32 20.64
C GLY A 84 23.94 17.38 19.40
N TYR A 85 23.50 18.57 18.99
CA TYR A 85 22.69 18.73 17.78
C TYR A 85 23.47 18.42 16.50
N THR A 86 24.75 18.85 16.42
CA THR A 86 25.61 18.51 15.28
C THR A 86 25.83 17.00 15.19
N PHE A 87 26.06 16.33 16.32
CA PHE A 87 26.21 14.87 16.36
C PHE A 87 24.97 14.16 15.82
N VAL A 88 23.76 14.58 16.27
CA VAL A 88 22.51 14.01 15.76
C VAL A 88 22.36 14.23 14.25
N LEU A 89 22.65 15.45 13.75
CA LEU A 89 22.60 15.73 12.31
C LEU A 89 23.58 14.87 11.52
N VAL A 90 24.83 14.74 12.00
CA VAL A 90 25.82 13.90 11.34
C VAL A 90 25.38 12.44 11.32
N CYS A 91 24.86 11.90 12.44
CA CYS A 91 24.34 10.55 12.47
C CYS A 91 23.19 10.34 11.45
N MET A 92 22.31 11.33 11.31
CA MET A 92 21.19 11.24 10.37
C MET A 92 21.65 11.31 8.91
N VAL A 93 22.58 12.22 8.59
CA VAL A 93 23.16 12.30 7.25
C VAL A 93 23.92 11.02 6.89
N VAL A 94 24.72 10.50 7.83
CA VAL A 94 25.42 9.21 7.65
C VAL A 94 24.41 8.06 7.44
N SER A 95 23.27 8.08 8.15
CA SER A 95 22.22 7.07 7.94
C SER A 95 21.65 7.09 6.53
N MET A 96 21.49 8.27 5.92
CA MET A 96 20.99 8.41 4.55
C MET A 96 22.06 8.13 3.51
N TYR A 97 23.32 8.44 3.84
CA TYR A 97 24.45 8.31 2.92
C TYR A 97 24.85 6.86 2.65
N PHE A 98 24.75 5.99 3.68
CA PHE A 98 25.11 4.58 3.59
C PHE A 98 23.88 3.68 3.52
N LYS A 99 23.70 3.01 2.38
CA LYS A 99 22.56 2.12 2.09
C LYS A 99 22.25 1.10 3.22
N PRO A 100 23.20 0.40 3.87
CA PRO A 100 22.90 -0.53 4.94
C PRO A 100 22.23 0.12 6.15
N ILE A 101 22.61 1.37 6.49
CA ILE A 101 22.04 2.09 7.63
C ILE A 101 20.66 2.64 7.24
N ASP A 102 20.49 3.13 6.01
CA ASP A 102 19.23 3.55 5.46
C ASP A 102 18.21 2.41 5.46
N MET A 103 18.59 1.22 5.01
CA MET A 103 17.75 0.01 5.06
C MET A 103 17.27 -0.34 6.47
N MET A 104 18.06 -0.07 7.52
CA MET A 104 17.62 -0.30 8.92
C MET A 104 16.40 0.57 9.29
N TRP A 105 16.28 1.77 8.73
CA TRP A 105 15.10 2.63 8.91
C TRP A 105 13.87 2.12 8.16
N HIS A 106 14.09 1.29 7.13
CA HIS A 106 13.06 0.71 6.28
C HIS A 106 12.79 -0.79 6.60
N GLY A 107 13.18 -1.26 7.79
CA GLY A 107 12.93 -2.64 8.22
C GLY A 107 13.86 -3.68 7.57
N GLY A 108 15.03 -3.26 7.09
CA GLY A 108 16.02 -4.12 6.45
C GLY A 108 15.83 -4.30 4.94
N GLN A 109 14.90 -3.53 4.34
CA GLN A 109 14.64 -3.55 2.89
C GLN A 109 14.92 -2.19 2.26
N SER A 110 15.30 -2.15 0.98
CA SER A 110 15.31 -0.93 0.21
C SER A 110 13.87 -0.52 -0.14
N PRO A 111 13.48 0.75 0.04
CA PRO A 111 12.18 1.21 -0.40
C PRO A 111 12.09 1.19 -1.93
N ASN A 112 10.96 0.78 -2.49
CA ASN A 112 10.72 0.83 -3.93
C ASN A 112 10.42 2.26 -4.41
N TRP A 113 9.83 3.08 -3.55
CA TRP A 113 9.44 4.46 -3.76
C TRP A 113 9.67 5.26 -2.48
N LEU A 114 9.76 6.60 -2.58
CA LEU A 114 9.94 7.50 -1.44
C LEU A 114 11.19 7.14 -0.62
N PRO A 115 12.38 7.28 -1.16
CA PRO A 115 13.61 7.07 -0.41
C PRO A 115 13.70 8.04 0.77
N TYR A 116 14.50 7.70 1.77
CA TYR A 116 14.76 8.55 2.93
C TYR A 116 13.51 9.05 3.66
N ARG A 117 12.47 8.23 3.82
CA ARG A 117 11.18 8.59 4.44
C ARG A 117 11.30 9.24 5.81
N TYR A 118 12.43 9.13 6.47
CA TYR A 118 12.74 9.73 7.76
C TYR A 118 13.48 11.09 7.66
N SER A 119 13.70 11.64 6.46
CA SER A 119 14.37 12.93 6.22
C SER A 119 13.75 14.10 6.97
N PHE A 120 12.43 14.07 7.22
CA PHE A 120 11.71 15.05 8.03
C PHE A 120 12.29 15.21 9.45
N LEU A 121 12.99 14.20 9.99
CA LEU A 121 13.69 14.31 11.28
C LEU A 121 14.85 15.29 11.20
N ILE A 122 15.57 15.37 10.08
CA ILE A 122 16.59 16.40 9.85
C ILE A 122 15.93 17.78 9.87
N SER A 123 14.83 17.97 9.11
CA SER A 123 14.10 19.23 9.09
C SER A 123 13.64 19.64 10.48
N PHE A 124 13.16 18.71 11.30
CA PHE A 124 12.78 18.96 12.70
C PHE A 124 13.97 19.40 13.58
N VAL A 125 15.13 18.75 13.43
CA VAL A 125 16.34 19.12 14.17
C VAL A 125 16.83 20.50 13.75
N LEU A 126 16.86 20.81 12.44
CA LEU A 126 17.24 22.12 11.90
C LEU A 126 16.31 23.23 12.40
N LEU A 127 15.00 23.00 12.38
CA LEU A 127 13.98 23.93 12.92
C LEU A 127 14.20 24.17 14.42
N THR A 128 14.50 23.12 15.18
CA THR A 128 14.77 23.25 16.63
C THR A 128 16.03 24.09 16.90
N MET A 129 17.09 23.89 16.12
CA MET A 129 18.32 24.70 16.19
C MET A 129 18.03 26.16 15.84
N ALA A 130 17.27 26.42 14.77
CA ALA A 130 16.85 27.74 14.34
C ALA A 130 16.00 28.45 15.40
N ALA A 131 15.05 27.76 16.01
CA ALA A 131 14.23 28.30 17.09
C ALA A 131 15.06 28.70 18.30
N MET A 132 16.06 27.88 18.68
CA MET A 132 17.01 28.25 19.74
C MET A 132 17.86 29.47 19.36
N ALA A 133 18.33 29.56 18.10
CA ALA A 133 19.07 30.70 17.60
C ALA A 133 18.22 31.98 17.64
N PHE A 134 16.97 31.89 17.19
CA PHE A 134 16.02 33.01 17.19
C PHE A 134 15.82 33.60 18.61
N THR A 135 15.66 32.75 19.63
CA THR A 135 15.54 33.21 21.03
C THR A 135 16.79 33.94 21.53
N LYS A 136 17.94 33.73 20.91
CA LYS A 136 19.24 34.32 21.28
C LYS A 136 19.73 35.39 20.29
N LEU A 137 18.88 35.80 19.35
CA LEU A 137 19.24 36.75 18.29
C LEU A 137 19.83 38.06 18.81
N LYS A 138 19.32 38.58 19.95
CA LYS A 138 19.82 39.82 20.56
C LYS A 138 21.29 39.77 20.99
N SER A 139 21.85 38.59 21.22
CA SER A 139 23.27 38.40 21.63
C SER A 139 24.25 38.42 20.47
N VAL A 140 23.80 38.35 19.24
CA VAL A 140 24.65 38.23 18.05
C VAL A 140 24.95 39.62 17.50
N LYS A 141 26.19 39.86 17.04
CA LYS A 141 26.59 41.17 16.44
C LYS A 141 25.81 41.41 15.13
N PRO A 142 25.36 42.66 14.84
CA PRO A 142 24.56 42.95 13.62
C PRO A 142 25.27 42.55 12.32
N GLY A 143 26.58 42.78 12.22
CA GLY A 143 27.37 42.44 11.03
C GLY A 143 27.40 40.97 10.68
N ILE A 144 27.04 40.08 11.63
CA ILE A 144 26.96 38.61 11.37
C ILE A 144 25.83 38.28 10.42
N LEU A 145 24.69 38.96 10.52
CA LEU A 145 23.56 38.75 9.58
C LEU A 145 23.94 39.16 8.15
N GLY A 146 24.70 40.26 8.01
CA GLY A 146 25.28 40.63 6.70
C GLY A 146 26.25 39.58 6.17
N ALA A 147 27.16 39.08 7.02
CA ALA A 147 28.06 38.01 6.63
C ALA A 147 27.33 36.69 6.25
N VAL A 148 26.25 36.35 6.93
CA VAL A 148 25.41 35.18 6.59
C VAL A 148 24.75 35.39 5.22
N PHE A 149 24.19 36.58 4.96
CA PHE A 149 23.62 36.91 3.65
C PHE A 149 24.64 36.78 2.53
N PHE A 150 25.80 37.45 2.66
CA PHE A 150 26.84 37.38 1.64
C PHE A 150 27.40 35.96 1.47
N GLY A 151 27.56 35.21 2.54
CA GLY A 151 28.02 33.81 2.49
C GLY A 151 27.05 32.92 1.66
N TRP A 152 25.77 33.00 1.96
CA TRP A 152 24.75 32.25 1.19
C TRP A 152 24.65 32.76 -0.25
N MET A 153 24.66 34.06 -0.48
CA MET A 153 24.61 34.63 -1.82
C MET A 153 25.80 34.14 -2.68
N VAL A 154 27.00 34.18 -2.15
CA VAL A 154 28.21 33.70 -2.87
C VAL A 154 28.09 32.20 -3.15
N LEU A 155 27.70 31.39 -2.15
CA LEU A 155 27.53 29.95 -2.30
C LEU A 155 26.52 29.62 -3.40
N LEU A 156 25.33 30.24 -3.37
CA LEU A 156 24.29 29.99 -4.35
C LEU A 156 24.68 30.45 -5.77
N LEU A 157 25.36 31.57 -5.88
CA LEU A 157 25.88 32.03 -7.19
C LEU A 157 26.99 31.12 -7.74
N VAL A 158 27.87 30.59 -6.88
CA VAL A 158 28.88 29.61 -7.30
C VAL A 158 28.25 28.32 -7.78
N ILE A 159 27.29 27.75 -7.01
CA ILE A 159 26.58 26.53 -7.39
C ILE A 159 25.82 26.75 -8.71
N SER A 160 25.15 27.89 -8.87
CA SER A 160 24.46 28.25 -10.12
C SER A 160 25.41 28.31 -11.31
N LYS A 161 26.65 28.85 -11.10
CA LYS A 161 27.65 28.99 -12.19
C LYS A 161 28.33 27.68 -12.56
N LEU A 162 28.37 26.73 -11.63
CA LEU A 162 28.91 25.38 -11.88
C LEU A 162 27.99 24.52 -12.74
N GLY A 163 26.75 24.96 -13.00
CA GLY A 163 25.75 24.19 -13.78
C GLY A 163 25.37 22.89 -13.08
N TYR A 164 25.14 22.96 -11.77
CA TYR A 164 24.85 21.78 -10.97
C TYR A 164 23.48 21.19 -11.31
N GLU A 165 23.46 19.94 -11.74
CA GLU A 165 22.29 19.27 -12.34
C GLU A 165 21.07 19.19 -11.39
N HIS A 166 21.31 19.11 -10.07
CA HIS A 166 20.24 19.03 -9.06
C HIS A 166 19.62 20.39 -8.69
N ILE A 167 19.81 21.43 -9.50
CA ILE A 167 19.11 22.71 -9.37
C ILE A 167 18.22 22.92 -10.58
N ASP A 168 16.95 22.63 -10.41
CA ASP A 168 15.90 22.68 -11.44
C ASP A 168 15.80 24.02 -12.19
N THR A 169 15.93 25.13 -11.48
CA THR A 169 15.74 26.44 -12.09
C THR A 169 16.62 27.51 -11.47
N ILE A 170 17.24 28.33 -12.32
CA ILE A 170 17.93 29.57 -11.94
C ILE A 170 16.99 30.52 -11.16
N LYS A 171 15.67 30.41 -11.36
CA LYS A 171 14.63 31.18 -10.67
C LYS A 171 14.61 30.88 -9.17
N SER A 172 14.72 29.60 -8.76
CA SER A 172 14.77 29.21 -7.35
C SER A 172 15.95 29.83 -6.61
N ILE A 173 17.11 29.93 -7.26
CA ILE A 173 18.30 30.58 -6.69
C ILE A 173 18.05 32.06 -6.42
N TRP A 174 17.50 32.80 -7.41
CA TRP A 174 17.21 34.22 -7.23
C TRP A 174 16.13 34.47 -6.18
N VAL A 175 15.08 33.67 -6.16
CA VAL A 175 14.04 33.69 -5.12
C VAL A 175 14.67 33.47 -3.75
N SER A 176 15.55 32.47 -3.63
CA SER A 176 16.24 32.17 -2.37
C SER A 176 17.13 33.32 -1.91
N ILE A 177 17.91 33.92 -2.79
CA ILE A 177 18.76 35.07 -2.46
C ILE A 177 17.92 36.25 -1.96
N ILE A 178 16.80 36.57 -2.63
CA ILE A 178 15.89 37.65 -2.24
C ILE A 178 15.29 37.38 -0.87
N LEU A 179 14.77 36.18 -0.65
CA LEU A 179 14.15 35.80 0.62
C LEU A 179 15.16 35.79 1.77
N ILE A 180 16.35 35.24 1.57
CA ILE A 180 17.44 35.30 2.56
C ILE A 180 17.77 36.74 2.92
N GLY A 181 17.82 37.66 1.92
CA GLY A 181 18.01 39.09 2.14
C GLY A 181 16.89 39.70 2.99
N ILE A 182 15.63 39.42 2.67
CA ILE A 182 14.47 39.90 3.44
C ILE A 182 14.54 39.37 4.89
N TYR A 183 14.82 38.10 5.10
CA TYR A 183 14.95 37.52 6.45
C TYR A 183 16.10 38.17 7.23
N CYS A 184 17.24 38.34 6.63
CA CYS A 184 18.37 38.99 7.31
C CYS A 184 18.04 40.47 7.70
N VAL A 185 17.33 41.20 6.84
CA VAL A 185 16.86 42.57 7.13
C VAL A 185 15.83 42.55 8.25
N CYS A 186 14.84 41.68 8.19
CA CYS A 186 13.83 41.56 9.26
C CYS A 186 14.46 41.19 10.61
N LEU A 187 15.37 40.22 10.64
CA LEU A 187 16.11 39.83 11.83
C LEU A 187 16.99 40.95 12.39
N TYR A 188 17.58 41.77 11.51
CA TYR A 188 18.35 42.95 11.90
C TYR A 188 17.49 43.99 12.61
N PHE A 189 16.31 44.32 12.08
CA PHE A 189 15.41 45.29 12.70
C PHE A 189 14.77 44.76 13.99
N MET A 190 14.43 43.48 14.08
CA MET A 190 13.93 42.85 15.30
C MET A 190 14.90 42.91 16.47
N LYS A 191 16.20 43.09 16.18
CA LYS A 191 17.28 43.15 17.16
C LYS A 191 17.45 44.50 17.79
N GLY A 192 17.27 45.62 17.08
CA GLY A 192 17.70 46.97 17.49
C GLY A 192 16.66 48.06 17.36
N GLY A 193 16.53 48.93 18.37
CA GLY A 193 15.77 50.16 18.38
C GLY A 193 15.87 50.89 19.72
N THR A 194 16.09 52.21 19.70
CA THR A 194 16.44 53.04 20.87
C THR A 194 15.31 53.80 21.52
N LYS A 195 14.09 53.86 20.90
CA LYS A 195 12.90 54.46 21.48
C LYS A 195 11.76 53.43 21.54
N GLU A 196 11.10 53.28 22.69
CA GLU A 196 10.17 52.15 22.92
C GLU A 196 8.93 52.13 22.00
N ASP A 197 8.31 53.26 21.68
CA ASP A 197 7.14 53.31 20.82
C ASP A 197 7.45 53.06 19.34
N LEU A 198 8.53 53.64 18.81
CA LEU A 198 9.04 53.36 17.45
C LEU A 198 9.48 51.90 17.33
N LYS A 199 10.04 51.33 18.38
CA LYS A 199 10.44 49.94 18.46
C LYS A 199 9.26 48.97 18.46
N ARG A 200 8.18 49.31 19.13
CA ARG A 200 6.98 48.48 19.15
C ARG A 200 6.29 48.44 17.78
N MET A 201 6.14 49.59 17.13
CA MET A 201 5.54 49.74 15.81
C MET A 201 6.41 49.11 14.72
N SER A 202 7.74 49.30 14.78
CA SER A 202 8.72 48.65 13.88
C SER A 202 8.70 47.13 14.04
N ASN A 203 8.62 46.59 15.25
CA ASN A 203 8.58 45.14 15.46
C ASN A 203 7.29 44.52 14.91
N VAL A 204 6.15 45.18 15.00
CA VAL A 204 4.87 44.70 14.42
C VAL A 204 4.99 44.62 12.89
N VAL A 205 5.43 45.70 12.24
CA VAL A 205 5.58 45.78 10.78
C VAL A 205 6.59 44.71 10.31
N VAL A 206 7.74 44.61 10.95
CA VAL A 206 8.77 43.60 10.60
C VAL A 206 8.26 42.19 10.80
N THR A 207 7.47 41.93 11.85
CA THR A 207 6.86 40.62 12.06
C THR A 207 5.85 40.29 10.98
N VAL A 208 5.02 41.25 10.57
CA VAL A 208 4.06 41.04 9.46
C VAL A 208 4.78 40.77 8.15
N VAL A 209 5.82 41.55 7.82
CA VAL A 209 6.63 41.33 6.62
C VAL A 209 7.29 39.95 6.64
N MET A 210 7.85 39.53 7.78
CA MET A 210 8.49 38.23 7.92
C MET A 210 7.47 37.10 7.79
N LEU A 211 6.28 37.22 8.39
CA LEU A 211 5.22 36.22 8.25
C LEU A 211 4.71 36.13 6.81
N PHE A 212 4.59 37.27 6.14
CA PHE A 212 4.21 37.30 4.73
C PHE A 212 5.28 36.63 3.85
N ALA A 213 6.56 36.92 4.09
CA ALA A 213 7.66 36.30 3.36
C ALA A 213 7.70 34.78 3.56
N VAL A 214 7.54 34.30 4.82
CA VAL A 214 7.47 32.86 5.12
C VAL A 214 6.25 32.23 4.45
N GLY A 215 5.07 32.87 4.53
CA GLY A 215 3.86 32.38 3.86
C GLY A 215 4.03 32.27 2.34
N SER A 216 4.62 33.29 1.73
CA SER A 216 4.89 33.30 0.27
C SER A 216 5.91 32.24 -0.14
N GLU A 217 6.96 32.06 0.65
CA GLU A 217 7.99 31.03 0.44
C GLU A 217 7.38 29.62 0.50
N LEU A 218 6.62 29.34 1.56
CA LEU A 218 5.98 28.03 1.75
C LEU A 218 4.94 27.75 0.65
N THR A 219 4.18 28.76 0.25
CA THR A 219 3.21 28.64 -0.86
C THR A 219 3.93 28.37 -2.17
N TYR A 220 5.02 29.07 -2.47
CA TYR A 220 5.82 28.87 -3.67
C TYR A 220 6.36 27.44 -3.71
N ASN A 221 7.00 26.98 -2.62
CA ASN A 221 7.49 25.61 -2.53
C ASN A 221 6.36 24.57 -2.67
N ALA A 222 5.25 24.74 -1.95
CA ALA A 222 4.14 23.80 -2.00
C ALA A 222 3.52 23.68 -3.39
N VAL A 223 3.29 24.82 -4.06
CA VAL A 223 2.70 24.82 -5.42
C VAL A 223 3.62 24.14 -6.44
N ASP A 224 4.93 24.45 -6.37
CA ASP A 224 5.91 23.84 -7.27
C ASP A 224 6.03 22.33 -7.02
N SER A 225 6.20 21.91 -5.76
CA SER A 225 6.32 20.50 -5.40
C SER A 225 5.06 19.71 -5.76
N MET A 226 3.86 20.25 -5.48
CA MET A 226 2.61 19.56 -5.83
C MET A 226 2.47 19.39 -7.35
N LYS A 227 2.89 20.38 -8.13
CA LYS A 227 2.84 20.31 -9.58
C LYS A 227 3.78 19.25 -10.14
N LYS A 228 5.01 19.21 -9.65
CA LYS A 228 6.02 18.23 -10.07
C LYS A 228 5.66 16.80 -9.66
N ILE A 229 5.11 16.61 -8.44
CA ILE A 229 4.60 15.31 -8.00
C ILE A 229 3.43 14.87 -8.89
N ASP A 230 2.52 15.79 -9.26
CA ASP A 230 1.41 15.46 -10.15
C ASP A 230 1.90 15.08 -11.56
N ASP A 231 2.89 15.81 -12.08
CA ASP A 231 3.52 15.51 -13.37
C ASP A 231 4.25 14.14 -13.35
N GLU A 232 4.87 13.76 -12.22
CA GLU A 232 5.61 12.49 -12.08
C GLU A 232 4.67 11.29 -11.82
N VAL A 233 3.69 11.45 -10.92
CA VAL A 233 2.81 10.35 -10.47
C VAL A 233 1.53 10.27 -11.28
N ALA A 234 1.18 11.34 -12.01
CA ALA A 234 -0.03 11.46 -12.82
C ALA A 234 -1.31 11.13 -12.01
N TYR A 235 -1.53 11.86 -10.92
CA TYR A 235 -2.70 11.65 -10.07
C TYR A 235 -4.02 11.82 -10.82
N SER A 236 -4.95 10.92 -10.57
CA SER A 236 -6.33 11.06 -11.04
C SER A 236 -6.97 12.36 -10.52
N THR A 237 -7.80 12.98 -11.33
CA THR A 237 -8.61 14.10 -10.84
C THR A 237 -9.51 13.64 -9.70
N LYS A 238 -9.78 14.52 -8.72
CA LYS A 238 -10.69 14.21 -7.62
C LYS A 238 -12.07 13.74 -8.13
N LYS A 239 -12.58 14.40 -9.20
CA LYS A 239 -13.87 14.04 -9.80
C LYS A 239 -13.87 12.60 -10.31
N SER A 240 -12.85 12.23 -11.09
CA SER A 240 -12.73 10.88 -11.66
C SER A 240 -12.54 9.81 -10.58
N TRP A 241 -11.71 10.09 -9.57
CA TRP A 241 -11.53 9.19 -8.43
C TRP A 241 -12.82 9.01 -7.64
N THR A 242 -13.49 10.11 -7.26
CA THR A 242 -14.72 10.06 -6.47
C THR A 242 -15.81 9.33 -7.23
N ASN A 243 -16.00 9.62 -8.52
CA ASN A 243 -16.97 8.93 -9.37
C ASN A 243 -16.72 7.42 -9.41
N PHE A 244 -15.46 6.99 -9.62
CA PHE A 244 -15.11 5.57 -9.64
C PHE A 244 -15.41 4.86 -8.31
N ILE A 245 -15.00 5.46 -7.18
CA ILE A 245 -15.19 4.85 -5.84
C ILE A 245 -16.67 4.85 -5.42
N GLU A 246 -17.39 5.94 -5.62
CA GLU A 246 -18.80 6.05 -5.22
C GLU A 246 -19.67 5.05 -6.01
N ASN A 247 -19.47 4.94 -7.33
CA ASN A 247 -20.24 4.01 -8.15
C ASN A 247 -19.85 2.55 -7.87
N GLY A 248 -18.55 2.25 -7.70
CA GLY A 248 -18.11 0.92 -7.32
C GLY A 248 -18.65 0.48 -5.96
N ARG A 249 -18.66 1.38 -4.98
CA ARG A 249 -19.25 1.13 -3.66
C ARG A 249 -20.76 0.93 -3.74
N ALA A 250 -21.47 1.77 -4.48
CA ALA A 250 -22.92 1.62 -4.65
C ALA A 250 -23.31 0.29 -5.30
N ALA A 251 -22.53 -0.19 -6.27
CA ALA A 251 -22.72 -1.53 -6.84
C ALA A 251 -22.44 -2.65 -5.81
N THR A 252 -21.44 -2.45 -4.94
CA THR A 252 -21.15 -3.41 -3.85
C THR A 252 -22.24 -3.40 -2.78
N ASP A 253 -22.74 -2.23 -2.38
CA ASP A 253 -23.83 -2.08 -1.42
C ASP A 253 -25.09 -2.78 -1.95
N GLN A 254 -25.41 -2.64 -3.24
CA GLN A 254 -26.51 -3.34 -3.90
C GLN A 254 -26.30 -4.86 -3.91
N LEU A 255 -25.08 -5.34 -4.10
CA LEU A 255 -24.76 -6.77 -3.99
C LEU A 255 -24.99 -7.27 -2.54
N GLU A 256 -24.54 -6.55 -1.52
CA GLU A 256 -24.71 -6.90 -0.11
C GLU A 256 -26.18 -6.84 0.35
N GLU A 257 -27.00 -5.96 -0.23
CA GLU A 257 -28.46 -5.92 0.01
C GLU A 257 -29.17 -7.17 -0.52
N ASN A 258 -28.69 -7.75 -1.62
CA ASN A 258 -29.26 -8.94 -2.23
C ASN A 258 -28.72 -10.25 -1.62
N ASP A 259 -27.46 -10.27 -1.20
CA ASP A 259 -26.85 -11.41 -0.50
C ASP A 259 -25.96 -10.92 0.65
N SER A 260 -26.44 -11.06 1.87
CA SER A 260 -25.75 -10.67 3.11
C SER A 260 -24.84 -11.77 3.67
N GLY A 261 -24.59 -12.86 2.94
CA GLY A 261 -23.73 -13.97 3.32
C GLY A 261 -22.25 -13.63 3.37
N LEU A 262 -21.44 -14.56 3.86
CA LEU A 262 -19.99 -14.46 3.76
C LEU A 262 -19.50 -15.20 2.52
N TYR A 263 -19.09 -14.46 1.53
CA TYR A 263 -18.54 -14.94 0.26
C TYR A 263 -17.38 -14.01 -0.18
N ARG A 264 -16.63 -14.43 -1.19
CA ARG A 264 -15.75 -13.54 -1.93
C ARG A 264 -16.43 -12.98 -3.17
N ALA A 265 -16.13 -11.72 -3.45
CA ALA A 265 -16.52 -11.08 -4.69
C ALA A 265 -15.31 -10.35 -5.30
N GLU A 266 -15.23 -10.37 -6.62
CA GLU A 266 -14.19 -9.73 -7.40
C GLU A 266 -14.76 -8.83 -8.49
N LYS A 267 -13.89 -8.20 -9.26
CA LYS A 267 -14.28 -7.32 -10.36
C LYS A 267 -13.31 -7.42 -11.54
N THR A 268 -13.82 -7.20 -12.75
CA THR A 268 -13.02 -7.25 -14.00
C THR A 268 -12.39 -5.90 -14.36
N PHE A 269 -12.70 -4.84 -13.63
CA PHE A 269 -12.22 -3.48 -13.87
C PHE A 269 -11.53 -2.92 -12.62
N TYR A 270 -10.45 -2.17 -12.79
CA TYR A 270 -9.70 -1.60 -11.67
C TYR A 270 -8.96 -0.33 -12.08
N ARG A 271 -8.64 0.49 -11.09
CA ARG A 271 -7.68 1.60 -11.16
C ARG A 271 -6.41 1.28 -10.41
N CYS A 272 -6.56 0.65 -9.24
CA CYS A 272 -5.43 0.14 -8.49
C CYS A 272 -5.79 -1.19 -7.82
N VAL A 273 -4.78 -1.90 -7.35
CA VAL A 273 -4.94 -3.24 -6.77
C VAL A 273 -5.77 -3.24 -5.47
N ASN A 274 -5.81 -2.09 -4.75
CA ASN A 274 -6.55 -1.95 -3.49
C ASN A 274 -7.99 -1.42 -3.64
N ASP A 275 -8.52 -1.35 -4.85
CA ASP A 275 -9.89 -0.89 -5.10
C ASP A 275 -10.93 -1.70 -4.30
N ASN A 276 -10.69 -3.02 -4.11
CA ASN A 276 -11.58 -3.88 -3.32
C ASN A 276 -11.78 -3.33 -1.91
N GLY A 277 -10.71 -2.87 -1.25
CA GLY A 277 -10.83 -2.25 0.08
C GLY A 277 -11.61 -0.93 0.06
N ALA A 278 -11.52 -0.16 -1.02
CA ALA A 278 -12.27 1.09 -1.19
C ALA A 278 -13.76 0.84 -1.49
N PHE A 279 -14.09 -0.23 -2.19
CA PHE A 279 -15.46 -0.62 -2.51
C PHE A 279 -16.13 -1.36 -1.34
N GLY A 280 -15.38 -2.03 -0.47
CA GLY A 280 -15.90 -2.93 0.55
C GLY A 280 -15.98 -4.40 0.11
N LEU A 281 -15.41 -4.73 -1.08
CA LEU A 281 -15.40 -6.10 -1.60
C LEU A 281 -14.41 -6.99 -0.82
N ARG A 282 -14.84 -8.21 -0.53
CA ARG A 282 -14.00 -9.27 0.08
C ARG A 282 -13.45 -10.17 -1.03
N GLY A 283 -12.44 -9.70 -1.74
CA GLY A 283 -11.83 -10.44 -2.86
C GLY A 283 -10.41 -10.90 -2.58
N ILE A 284 -9.74 -11.39 -3.65
CA ILE A 284 -8.33 -11.77 -3.64
C ILE A 284 -7.41 -10.63 -4.08
N SER A 285 -7.95 -9.61 -4.77
CA SER A 285 -7.18 -8.43 -5.22
C SER A 285 -6.83 -7.55 -4.04
N HIS A 286 -5.52 -7.48 -3.74
CA HIS A 286 -5.03 -6.81 -2.54
C HIS A 286 -3.54 -6.47 -2.69
N SER A 287 -3.11 -5.36 -2.10
CA SER A 287 -1.71 -4.94 -2.02
C SER A 287 -1.35 -4.47 -0.62
N SER A 288 -0.25 -4.98 -0.09
CA SER A 288 0.31 -4.54 1.18
C SER A 288 1.80 -4.86 1.26
N SER A 289 2.57 -4.00 1.91
CA SER A 289 4.00 -4.25 2.19
C SER A 289 4.24 -5.40 3.19
N VAL A 290 3.19 -5.93 3.80
CA VAL A 290 3.24 -7.02 4.80
C VAL A 290 2.36 -8.20 4.39
N MET A 291 2.18 -8.43 3.10
CA MET A 291 1.44 -9.60 2.62
C MET A 291 2.11 -10.90 3.06
N ASN A 292 1.27 -11.90 3.35
CA ASN A 292 1.71 -13.25 3.61
C ASN A 292 2.27 -13.86 2.33
N THR A 293 3.54 -14.25 2.35
CA THR A 293 4.25 -14.76 1.17
C THR A 293 3.74 -16.13 0.74
N ASP A 294 3.31 -16.95 1.70
CA ASP A 294 2.83 -18.28 1.39
C ASP A 294 1.52 -18.21 0.61
N ILE A 295 0.65 -17.26 0.96
CA ILE A 295 -0.58 -17.04 0.19
C ILE A 295 -0.32 -16.42 -1.19
N ILE A 296 0.69 -15.54 -1.32
CA ILE A 296 1.08 -15.01 -2.63
C ILE A 296 1.55 -16.16 -3.54
N ASN A 297 2.42 -17.04 -3.03
CA ASN A 297 2.90 -18.20 -3.77
C ASN A 297 1.76 -19.16 -4.15
N PHE A 298 0.79 -19.37 -3.24
CA PHE A 298 -0.39 -20.19 -3.52
C PHE A 298 -1.24 -19.59 -4.64
N ILE A 299 -1.50 -18.29 -4.60
CA ILE A 299 -2.25 -17.57 -5.64
C ILE A 299 -1.52 -17.62 -7.00
N GLU A 300 -0.17 -17.48 -7.00
CA GLU A 300 0.66 -17.69 -8.20
C GLU A 300 0.47 -19.08 -8.77
N THR A 301 0.56 -20.09 -7.91
CA THR A 301 0.41 -21.50 -8.27
C THR A 301 -0.95 -21.79 -8.91
N MET A 302 -1.99 -21.07 -8.50
CA MET A 302 -3.33 -21.16 -9.09
C MET A 302 -3.46 -20.38 -10.42
N GLY A 303 -2.45 -19.65 -10.86
CA GLY A 303 -2.39 -18.96 -12.15
C GLY A 303 -2.92 -17.53 -12.16
N TYR A 304 -3.28 -16.97 -10.98
CA TYR A 304 -3.66 -15.56 -10.88
C TYR A 304 -2.45 -14.63 -10.96
N CYS A 305 -2.71 -13.41 -11.39
CA CYS A 305 -1.70 -12.37 -11.42
C CYS A 305 -1.22 -12.00 -10.01
N MET A 306 0.08 -12.01 -9.80
CA MET A 306 0.69 -11.64 -8.53
C MET A 306 2.03 -10.91 -8.71
N HIS A 307 2.43 -10.24 -7.66
CA HIS A 307 3.77 -9.71 -7.47
C HIS A 307 4.15 -9.81 -5.97
N SER A 308 5.40 -9.57 -5.62
CA SER A 308 5.89 -9.70 -4.25
C SER A 308 5.10 -8.95 -3.17
N TYR A 309 4.25 -7.99 -3.53
CA TYR A 309 3.48 -7.14 -2.62
C TYR A 309 2.01 -6.93 -3.04
N TYR A 310 1.52 -7.66 -4.05
CA TYR A 310 0.10 -7.65 -4.43
C TYR A 310 -0.34 -8.95 -5.11
N THR A 311 -1.66 -9.20 -5.05
CA THR A 311 -2.38 -10.16 -5.87
C THR A 311 -3.49 -9.45 -6.61
N ARG A 312 -3.90 -9.95 -7.77
CA ARG A 312 -4.93 -9.34 -8.61
C ARG A 312 -5.77 -10.42 -9.29
N TYR A 313 -7.08 -10.16 -9.38
CA TYR A 313 -8.03 -11.01 -10.06
C TYR A 313 -7.90 -10.90 -11.59
N ASP A 314 -6.81 -11.46 -12.11
CA ASP A 314 -6.56 -11.72 -13.52
C ASP A 314 -5.99 -13.15 -13.62
N GLY A 315 -6.41 -13.92 -14.60
CA GLY A 315 -6.04 -15.34 -14.75
C GLY A 315 -7.02 -16.29 -14.06
N ASN A 316 -8.24 -15.83 -13.85
CA ASN A 316 -9.31 -16.62 -13.25
C ASN A 316 -9.71 -17.82 -14.11
N THR A 317 -10.04 -18.90 -13.43
CA THR A 317 -10.59 -20.13 -14.02
C THR A 317 -11.80 -20.59 -13.23
N PRO A 318 -12.74 -21.37 -13.83
CA PRO A 318 -13.89 -21.89 -13.10
C PRO A 318 -13.52 -22.69 -11.86
N LEU A 319 -12.45 -23.50 -11.97
CA LEU A 319 -11.97 -24.35 -10.90
C LEU A 319 -11.40 -23.50 -9.75
N ALA A 320 -10.44 -22.60 -10.03
CA ALA A 320 -9.80 -21.79 -9.02
C ALA A 320 -10.77 -20.84 -8.33
N ASP A 321 -11.66 -20.17 -9.08
CA ASP A 321 -12.69 -19.28 -8.52
C ASP A 321 -13.62 -20.03 -7.56
N SER A 322 -14.03 -21.26 -7.95
CA SER A 322 -14.93 -22.08 -7.14
C SER A 322 -14.31 -22.49 -5.81
N LEU A 323 -13.06 -22.97 -5.83
CA LEU A 323 -12.35 -23.40 -4.62
C LEU A 323 -12.00 -22.23 -3.68
N LEU A 324 -11.75 -21.04 -4.24
CA LEU A 324 -11.49 -19.83 -3.45
C LEU A 324 -12.77 -19.19 -2.92
N GLY A 325 -13.95 -19.67 -3.29
CA GLY A 325 -15.24 -19.14 -2.86
C GLY A 325 -15.56 -17.79 -3.48
N ILE A 326 -15.06 -17.51 -4.71
CA ILE A 326 -15.42 -16.32 -5.49
C ILE A 326 -16.80 -16.57 -6.09
N LYS A 327 -17.82 -16.07 -5.37
CA LYS A 327 -19.23 -16.27 -5.71
C LYS A 327 -19.74 -15.25 -6.71
N TYR A 328 -19.29 -14.01 -6.59
CA TYR A 328 -19.75 -12.93 -7.46
C TYR A 328 -18.57 -12.21 -8.12
N VAL A 329 -18.81 -11.78 -9.37
CA VAL A 329 -17.89 -10.93 -10.13
C VAL A 329 -18.65 -9.71 -10.63
N LEU A 330 -18.23 -8.53 -10.20
CA LEU A 330 -18.72 -7.27 -10.72
C LEU A 330 -18.04 -6.97 -12.04
N ASN A 331 -18.81 -6.82 -13.11
CA ASN A 331 -18.31 -6.47 -14.44
C ASN A 331 -18.84 -5.10 -14.88
N ARG A 332 -17.94 -4.24 -15.31
CA ARG A 332 -18.34 -3.02 -16.01
C ARG A 332 -18.44 -3.36 -17.48
N GLU A 333 -19.68 -3.47 -17.97
CA GLU A 333 -19.99 -3.96 -19.31
C GLU A 333 -19.19 -3.24 -20.41
N SER A 334 -18.29 -3.96 -21.04
CA SER A 334 -17.51 -3.56 -22.22
C SER A 334 -16.88 -4.78 -22.86
N ASP A 335 -16.54 -4.73 -24.14
CA ASP A 335 -15.95 -5.87 -24.85
C ASP A 335 -14.66 -6.37 -24.18
N SER A 336 -13.82 -5.46 -23.69
CA SER A 336 -12.55 -5.81 -23.06
C SER A 336 -12.72 -6.46 -21.68
N THR A 337 -13.74 -6.08 -20.91
CA THR A 337 -14.02 -6.65 -19.59
C THR A 337 -14.82 -7.94 -19.68
N ASN A 338 -15.72 -8.05 -20.65
CA ASN A 338 -16.53 -9.25 -20.87
C ASN A 338 -15.66 -10.46 -21.23
N ARG A 339 -14.52 -10.27 -21.91
CA ARG A 339 -13.55 -11.34 -22.19
C ARG A 339 -12.91 -11.97 -20.94
N LYS A 340 -12.89 -11.23 -19.82
CA LYS A 340 -12.36 -11.70 -18.53
C LYS A 340 -13.38 -12.50 -17.72
N LEU A 341 -14.66 -12.49 -18.12
CA LEU A 341 -15.70 -13.27 -17.48
C LEU A 341 -15.70 -14.70 -17.97
N ASN A 342 -15.96 -15.62 -17.03
CA ASN A 342 -16.28 -16.98 -17.42
C ASN A 342 -17.70 -17.04 -17.99
N PRO A 343 -17.90 -17.62 -19.19
CA PRO A 343 -19.23 -17.72 -19.81
C PRO A 343 -20.24 -18.55 -19.01
N THR A 344 -19.78 -19.43 -18.09
CA THR A 344 -20.66 -20.22 -17.23
C THR A 344 -21.26 -19.42 -16.08
N TYR A 345 -20.78 -18.19 -15.85
CA TYR A 345 -21.30 -17.33 -14.79
C TYR A 345 -22.64 -16.71 -15.20
N VAL A 346 -23.57 -16.68 -14.26
CA VAL A 346 -24.95 -16.27 -14.48
C VAL A 346 -25.10 -14.78 -14.20
N ALA A 347 -25.49 -14.02 -15.23
CA ALA A 347 -25.77 -12.60 -15.09
C ALA A 347 -27.00 -12.35 -14.19
N LYS A 348 -26.85 -11.53 -13.15
CA LYS A 348 -27.93 -11.07 -12.28
C LYS A 348 -28.44 -9.72 -12.78
N THR A 349 -29.16 -9.72 -13.87
CA THR A 349 -29.61 -8.48 -14.55
C THR A 349 -30.52 -7.60 -13.68
N ASP A 350 -31.22 -8.20 -12.71
CA ASP A 350 -32.03 -7.46 -11.74
C ASP A 350 -31.19 -6.71 -10.70
N TRP A 351 -29.88 -6.99 -10.64
CA TRP A 351 -28.90 -6.35 -9.79
C TRP A 351 -27.97 -5.39 -10.57
N ASP A 352 -28.37 -4.96 -11.76
CA ASP A 352 -27.60 -4.03 -12.56
C ASP A 352 -27.54 -2.64 -11.91
N TYR A 353 -26.32 -2.12 -11.69
CA TYR A 353 -26.10 -0.75 -11.25
C TYR A 353 -25.78 0.15 -12.41
N ASN A 354 -26.70 1.05 -12.75
CA ASN A 354 -26.56 1.98 -13.87
C ASN A 354 -26.16 3.36 -13.38
N TYR A 355 -25.15 3.96 -13.99
CA TYR A 355 -24.66 5.29 -13.64
C TYR A 355 -24.15 6.04 -14.87
N THR A 356 -23.88 7.34 -14.69
CA THR A 356 -23.24 8.18 -15.71
C THR A 356 -21.84 8.55 -15.23
N ASP A 357 -20.83 8.26 -16.05
CA ASP A 357 -19.45 8.57 -15.72
C ASP A 357 -19.10 10.06 -15.84
N GLU A 358 -17.85 10.42 -15.54
CA GLU A 358 -17.37 11.81 -15.59
C GLU A 358 -17.39 12.45 -16.99
N ASN A 359 -17.49 11.62 -18.05
CA ASN A 359 -17.55 12.03 -19.46
C ASN A 359 -18.98 12.07 -19.99
N ASN A 360 -19.98 11.91 -19.12
CA ASN A 360 -21.41 11.82 -19.45
C ASN A 360 -21.77 10.57 -20.30
N VAL A 361 -21.01 9.49 -20.17
CA VAL A 361 -21.30 8.20 -20.80
C VAL A 361 -22.08 7.34 -19.81
N SER A 362 -23.17 6.71 -20.28
CA SER A 362 -23.91 5.73 -19.49
C SER A 362 -23.09 4.45 -19.33
N GLN A 363 -22.95 4.00 -18.12
CA GLN A 363 -22.20 2.80 -17.74
C GLN A 363 -23.10 1.87 -16.93
N THR A 364 -22.85 0.56 -17.04
CA THR A 364 -23.52 -0.47 -16.24
C THR A 364 -22.47 -1.31 -15.54
N ILE A 365 -22.61 -1.46 -14.25
CA ILE A 365 -21.91 -2.50 -13.49
C ILE A 365 -22.90 -3.61 -13.23
N ARG A 366 -22.62 -4.80 -13.80
CA ARG A 366 -23.44 -6.00 -13.66
C ARG A 366 -22.78 -7.01 -12.76
N THR A 367 -23.59 -7.66 -11.93
CA THR A 367 -23.14 -8.76 -11.08
C THR A 367 -23.31 -10.09 -11.82
N TYR A 368 -22.27 -10.89 -11.83
CA TYR A 368 -22.28 -12.27 -12.34
C TYR A 368 -22.07 -13.24 -11.18
N GLU A 369 -22.89 -14.27 -11.10
CA GLU A 369 -22.77 -15.32 -10.09
C GLU A 369 -22.03 -16.53 -10.65
N ASN A 370 -21.03 -17.00 -9.95
CA ASN A 370 -20.42 -18.31 -10.16
C ASN A 370 -21.30 -19.38 -9.48
N PRO A 371 -22.02 -20.23 -10.23
CA PRO A 371 -22.93 -21.24 -9.66
C PRO A 371 -22.17 -22.35 -8.94
N ASN A 372 -20.86 -22.47 -9.17
CA ASN A 372 -20.00 -23.50 -8.62
C ASN A 372 -19.15 -23.03 -7.43
N ALA A 373 -19.29 -21.78 -7.00
CA ALA A 373 -18.54 -21.25 -5.87
C ALA A 373 -18.85 -22.04 -4.59
N LEU A 374 -17.80 -22.55 -3.95
CA LEU A 374 -17.90 -23.16 -2.64
C LEU A 374 -17.98 -22.09 -1.55
N SER A 375 -18.48 -22.47 -0.38
CA SER A 375 -18.31 -21.67 0.85
C SER A 375 -16.81 -21.47 1.11
N ILE A 376 -16.44 -20.45 1.91
CA ILE A 376 -15.04 -20.23 2.30
C ILE A 376 -14.43 -21.38 3.14
N GLY A 377 -15.25 -22.38 3.50
CA GLY A 377 -14.84 -23.64 4.10
C GLY A 377 -15.67 -24.79 3.57
N TYR A 378 -15.09 -25.94 3.36
CA TYR A 378 -15.71 -27.15 2.83
C TYR A 378 -14.93 -28.38 3.28
N MET A 379 -15.54 -29.55 3.18
CA MET A 379 -14.85 -30.81 3.47
C MET A 379 -13.98 -31.19 2.29
N ALA A 380 -12.77 -31.61 2.59
CA ALA A 380 -11.78 -32.14 1.64
C ALA A 380 -11.26 -33.47 2.15
N ASP A 381 -10.78 -34.32 1.23
CA ASP A 381 -10.11 -35.54 1.60
C ASP A 381 -8.84 -35.24 2.41
N ALA A 382 -8.59 -36.00 3.48
CA ALA A 382 -7.47 -35.80 4.39
C ALA A 382 -6.10 -35.98 3.71
N ASP A 383 -6.03 -36.61 2.55
CA ASP A 383 -4.80 -36.71 1.77
C ASP A 383 -4.23 -35.33 1.35
N VAL A 384 -5.03 -34.27 1.42
CA VAL A 384 -4.53 -32.88 1.22
C VAL A 384 -3.46 -32.48 2.24
N GLU A 385 -3.49 -33.06 3.44
CA GLU A 385 -2.45 -32.83 4.47
C GLU A 385 -1.07 -33.40 4.08
N ARG A 386 -1.03 -34.30 3.11
CA ARG A 386 0.22 -34.92 2.60
C ARG A 386 0.91 -34.06 1.52
N ILE A 387 0.25 -33.01 1.06
CA ILE A 387 0.72 -32.16 -0.04
C ILE A 387 1.17 -30.82 0.53
N ASP A 388 2.47 -30.58 0.55
CA ASP A 388 3.02 -29.30 0.98
C ASP A 388 2.97 -28.23 -0.13
N HIS A 389 3.19 -28.64 -1.40
CA HIS A 389 3.28 -27.75 -2.55
C HIS A 389 2.64 -28.34 -3.80
N LEU A 390 1.91 -27.49 -4.53
CA LEU A 390 1.26 -27.86 -5.80
C LEU A 390 2.19 -27.73 -7.02
N GLY A 391 3.46 -27.32 -6.85
CA GLY A 391 4.35 -26.94 -7.96
C GLY A 391 4.12 -25.48 -8.40
N ASN A 392 5.02 -24.90 -9.18
CA ASN A 392 4.98 -23.46 -9.51
C ASN A 392 5.06 -23.16 -11.01
N ASP A 393 5.32 -24.16 -11.87
CA ASP A 393 5.69 -23.88 -13.26
C ASP A 393 4.52 -24.00 -14.24
N ASN A 394 3.47 -24.73 -13.85
CA ASN A 394 2.31 -24.95 -14.68
C ASN A 394 1.02 -24.90 -13.84
N PRO A 395 0.25 -23.79 -13.90
CA PRO A 395 -0.94 -23.62 -13.06
C PRO A 395 -2.06 -24.61 -13.37
N PHE A 396 -2.15 -25.14 -14.59
CA PHE A 396 -3.14 -26.16 -14.94
C PHE A 396 -2.87 -27.47 -14.22
N ASN A 397 -1.60 -27.91 -14.19
CA ASN A 397 -1.21 -29.10 -13.43
C ASN A 397 -1.42 -28.89 -11.93
N SER A 398 -1.16 -27.70 -11.42
CA SER A 398 -1.39 -27.36 -10.01
C SER A 398 -2.88 -27.40 -9.65
N GLN A 399 -3.74 -26.90 -10.53
CA GLN A 399 -5.20 -26.96 -10.35
C GLN A 399 -5.72 -28.41 -10.46
N ASN A 400 -5.19 -29.22 -11.41
CA ASN A 400 -5.50 -30.66 -11.51
C ASN A 400 -5.15 -31.36 -10.20
N MET A 401 -3.94 -31.14 -9.70
CA MET A 401 -3.46 -31.76 -8.47
C MET A 401 -4.31 -31.35 -7.26
N LEU A 402 -4.58 -30.06 -7.12
CA LEU A 402 -5.40 -29.55 -6.02
C LEU A 402 -6.81 -30.17 -6.03
N MET A 403 -7.50 -30.07 -7.17
CA MET A 403 -8.87 -30.60 -7.26
C MET A 403 -8.90 -32.10 -7.05
N SER A 404 -7.92 -32.85 -7.58
CA SER A 404 -7.85 -34.29 -7.40
C SER A 404 -7.65 -34.70 -5.94
N VAL A 405 -6.78 -34.00 -5.20
CA VAL A 405 -6.51 -34.37 -3.80
C VAL A 405 -7.71 -34.03 -2.90
N ILE A 406 -8.32 -32.84 -3.07
CA ILE A 406 -9.43 -32.43 -2.19
C ILE A 406 -10.73 -33.20 -2.45
N SER A 407 -10.91 -33.74 -3.68
CA SER A 407 -12.07 -34.56 -4.05
C SER A 407 -11.87 -36.06 -3.87
N GLY A 408 -10.71 -36.48 -3.32
CA GLY A 408 -10.39 -37.90 -3.11
C GLY A 408 -10.08 -38.68 -4.40
N ASN A 409 -9.71 -37.99 -5.47
CA ASN A 409 -9.36 -38.59 -6.77
C ASN A 409 -7.84 -38.68 -6.99
N MET A 410 -7.03 -38.47 -5.95
CA MET A 410 -5.58 -38.61 -6.00
C MET A 410 -5.17 -40.03 -5.65
N GLU A 411 -4.27 -40.61 -6.42
CA GLU A 411 -3.70 -41.95 -6.15
C GLU A 411 -2.28 -41.81 -5.62
N PHE A 412 -1.96 -42.65 -4.62
CA PHE A 412 -0.62 -42.73 -4.04
C PHE A 412 -0.08 -44.15 -4.19
N ASP A 413 1.21 -44.27 -4.49
CA ASP A 413 1.88 -45.55 -4.54
C ASP A 413 2.20 -46.09 -3.12
N ALA A 414 2.77 -47.30 -3.07
CA ALA A 414 3.12 -47.96 -1.80
C ALA A 414 4.20 -47.17 -0.99
N SER A 415 4.91 -46.26 -1.58
CA SER A 415 5.89 -45.38 -0.91
C SER A 415 5.26 -44.11 -0.40
N GLY A 416 4.00 -43.83 -0.77
CA GLY A 416 3.29 -42.61 -0.46
C GLY A 416 3.54 -41.47 -1.45
N ALA A 417 4.19 -41.77 -2.59
CA ALA A 417 4.33 -40.78 -3.65
C ALA A 417 3.09 -40.78 -4.55
N ILE A 418 2.79 -39.62 -5.15
CA ILE A 418 1.67 -39.46 -6.09
C ILE A 418 1.92 -40.34 -7.29
N SER A 419 0.97 -41.21 -7.59
CA SER A 419 1.02 -42.15 -8.72
C SER A 419 0.00 -41.84 -9.83
N GLY A 420 -1.05 -41.06 -9.50
CA GLY A 420 -2.07 -40.65 -10.45
C GLY A 420 -2.89 -39.46 -9.92
N SER A 421 -3.45 -38.71 -10.84
CA SER A 421 -4.41 -37.63 -10.56
C SER A 421 -5.41 -37.52 -11.69
N LYS A 422 -6.61 -37.04 -11.37
CA LYS A 422 -7.63 -36.73 -12.38
C LYS A 422 -7.23 -35.46 -13.14
N SER A 423 -7.37 -35.45 -14.44
CA SER A 423 -6.94 -34.34 -15.31
C SER A 423 -8.14 -33.55 -15.79
N TYR A 424 -8.52 -32.51 -15.05
CA TYR A 424 -9.55 -31.53 -15.45
C TYR A 424 -9.05 -30.61 -16.56
N TYR A 425 -7.77 -30.32 -16.57
CA TYR A 425 -7.06 -29.66 -17.67
C TYR A 425 -6.18 -30.67 -18.40
N SER A 426 -6.33 -30.76 -19.70
CA SER A 426 -5.54 -31.62 -20.58
C SER A 426 -4.74 -30.82 -21.58
N PRO A 427 -3.45 -31.15 -21.83
CA PRO A 427 -2.64 -30.42 -22.80
C PRO A 427 -3.26 -30.44 -24.19
N VAL A 428 -3.25 -29.31 -24.89
CA VAL A 428 -3.60 -29.21 -26.30
C VAL A 428 -2.31 -29.26 -27.13
N GLU A 429 -2.23 -30.19 -28.06
CA GLU A 429 -1.09 -30.32 -28.96
C GLU A 429 -1.15 -29.25 -30.06
N LEU A 430 0.00 -28.64 -30.36
CA LEU A 430 0.17 -27.73 -31.49
C LEU A 430 0.38 -28.50 -32.79
N ASP A 431 -0.03 -27.92 -33.91
CA ASP A 431 0.11 -28.49 -35.27
C ASP A 431 1.56 -28.36 -35.80
N GLY A 432 2.57 -28.62 -34.97
CA GLY A 432 3.99 -28.58 -35.29
C GLY A 432 4.74 -27.47 -34.54
N ASP A 433 5.97 -27.18 -35.02
CA ASP A 433 6.82 -26.14 -34.43
C ASP A 433 6.23 -24.73 -34.72
N PRO A 434 6.49 -23.74 -33.81
CA PRO A 434 6.07 -22.38 -34.03
C PRO A 434 6.60 -21.79 -35.35
N ILE A 435 5.74 -21.10 -36.10
CA ILE A 435 6.11 -20.47 -37.37
C ILE A 435 6.68 -19.08 -37.09
N LEU A 436 7.93 -18.86 -37.50
CA LEU A 436 8.65 -17.62 -37.26
C LEU A 436 8.59 -16.71 -38.49
N SER A 437 8.12 -15.47 -38.31
CA SER A 437 8.13 -14.44 -39.35
C SER A 437 8.95 -13.25 -38.86
N ASN A 438 10.08 -12.98 -39.49
CA ASN A 438 11.02 -11.92 -39.13
C ASN A 438 11.50 -11.99 -37.67
N VAL A 439 11.66 -13.22 -37.16
CA VAL A 439 12.11 -13.52 -35.79
C VAL A 439 13.16 -14.62 -35.86
N THR A 440 14.18 -14.52 -35.01
CA THR A 440 15.16 -15.57 -34.77
C THR A 440 15.05 -16.10 -33.34
N THR A 441 15.32 -17.36 -33.13
CA THR A 441 15.30 -17.97 -31.79
C THR A 441 16.70 -18.29 -31.29
N SER A 442 16.89 -18.15 -29.97
CA SER A 442 18.08 -18.63 -29.28
C SER A 442 17.70 -19.18 -27.90
N ALA A 443 18.52 -20.09 -27.37
CA ALA A 443 18.32 -20.57 -26.02
C ALA A 443 18.77 -19.52 -24.99
N TYR A 444 17.98 -19.35 -23.95
CA TYR A 444 18.31 -18.54 -22.76
C TYR A 444 18.10 -19.40 -21.51
N GLY A 445 19.13 -20.16 -21.14
CA GLY A 445 18.98 -21.24 -20.16
C GLY A 445 18.09 -22.37 -20.68
N ASP A 446 17.01 -22.65 -20.00
CA ASP A 446 15.94 -23.59 -20.36
C ASP A 446 14.77 -22.93 -21.11
N GLN A 447 14.89 -21.63 -21.44
CA GLN A 447 13.85 -20.80 -22.04
C GLN A 447 14.18 -20.45 -23.48
N THR A 448 13.17 -19.98 -24.23
CA THR A 448 13.33 -19.52 -25.60
C THR A 448 13.34 -18.00 -25.68
N CYS A 449 14.40 -17.43 -26.24
CA CYS A 449 14.51 -16.03 -26.57
C CYS A 449 14.15 -15.83 -28.05
N TYR A 450 13.14 -15.04 -28.30
CA TYR A 450 12.70 -14.60 -29.63
C TYR A 450 13.23 -13.20 -29.90
N THR A 451 14.08 -13.06 -30.92
CA THR A 451 14.71 -11.77 -31.28
C THR A 451 14.10 -11.25 -32.57
N ALA A 452 13.63 -10.02 -32.54
CA ALA A 452 13.03 -9.35 -33.70
C ALA A 452 14.07 -9.09 -34.81
N GLY A 453 13.68 -9.31 -36.06
CA GLY A 453 14.48 -8.92 -37.24
C GLY A 453 14.42 -7.40 -37.49
N GLN A 454 15.30 -6.94 -38.40
CA GLN A 454 15.46 -5.51 -38.68
C GLN A 454 14.37 -4.89 -39.60
N SER A 455 13.51 -5.69 -40.23
CA SER A 455 12.50 -5.21 -41.19
C SER A 455 11.26 -6.08 -41.18
N GLY A 456 10.08 -5.48 -41.13
CA GLY A 456 8.77 -6.14 -41.12
C GLY A 456 8.29 -6.44 -39.67
N ASP A 457 7.05 -6.94 -39.57
CA ASP A 457 6.44 -7.26 -38.29
C ASP A 457 6.99 -8.57 -37.73
N PRO A 458 7.65 -8.56 -36.57
CA PRO A 458 8.21 -9.75 -35.98
C PRO A 458 7.11 -10.55 -35.26
N THR A 459 6.72 -11.72 -35.80
CA THR A 459 5.67 -12.55 -35.24
C THR A 459 6.10 -14.01 -35.07
N VAL A 460 5.50 -14.64 -34.09
CA VAL A 460 5.60 -16.08 -33.82
C VAL A 460 4.18 -16.64 -33.75
N ASP A 461 3.89 -17.59 -34.65
CA ASP A 461 2.58 -18.19 -34.81
C ASP A 461 2.57 -19.60 -34.24
N PHE A 462 1.56 -19.92 -33.44
CA PHE A 462 1.34 -21.21 -32.79
C PHE A 462 0.04 -21.80 -33.34
N PRO A 463 0.09 -22.58 -34.43
CA PRO A 463 -1.09 -23.20 -35.01
C PRO A 463 -1.53 -24.40 -34.18
N LEU A 464 -2.86 -24.60 -34.07
CA LEU A 464 -3.46 -25.74 -33.39
C LEU A 464 -4.79 -26.11 -34.05
N THR A 465 -5.14 -27.40 -33.98
CA THR A 465 -6.44 -27.91 -34.42
C THR A 465 -7.24 -28.35 -33.19
N VAL A 466 -8.45 -27.86 -33.05
CA VAL A 466 -9.35 -28.16 -31.93
C VAL A 466 -9.71 -29.65 -31.94
N ALA A 467 -9.36 -30.35 -30.86
CA ALA A 467 -9.57 -31.81 -30.72
C ALA A 467 -10.82 -32.16 -29.89
N THR A 468 -11.28 -31.27 -29.02
CA THR A 468 -12.44 -31.47 -28.13
C THR A 468 -13.35 -30.23 -28.18
N GLU A 469 -14.60 -30.37 -27.75
CA GLU A 469 -15.54 -29.23 -27.58
C GLU A 469 -15.28 -28.41 -26.31
N ASP A 470 -14.27 -28.78 -25.55
CA ASP A 470 -13.94 -28.11 -24.30
C ASP A 470 -13.30 -26.74 -24.53
N PRO A 471 -13.52 -25.77 -23.64
CA PRO A 471 -12.89 -24.46 -23.76
C PRO A 471 -11.36 -24.55 -23.61
N ILE A 472 -10.67 -23.82 -24.46
CA ILE A 472 -9.20 -23.75 -24.47
C ILE A 472 -8.70 -22.57 -23.66
N TYR A 473 -7.71 -22.84 -22.83
CA TYR A 473 -7.00 -21.87 -22.00
C TYR A 473 -5.52 -21.86 -22.35
N ILE A 474 -4.88 -20.71 -22.20
CA ILE A 474 -3.43 -20.57 -22.31
C ILE A 474 -2.87 -19.99 -21.01
N PHE A 475 -1.63 -20.33 -20.71
CA PHE A 475 -0.80 -19.67 -19.71
C PHE A 475 0.47 -19.18 -20.37
N PHE A 476 0.78 -17.88 -20.19
CA PHE A 476 1.90 -17.22 -20.83
C PHE A 476 2.74 -16.46 -19.81
N LYS A 477 4.04 -16.71 -19.78
CA LYS A 477 4.99 -16.04 -18.86
C LYS A 477 6.26 -15.63 -19.60
N THR A 478 6.65 -14.34 -19.46
CA THR A 478 7.94 -13.82 -19.97
C THR A 478 8.86 -13.41 -18.84
N GLU A 479 10.19 -13.44 -19.10
CA GLU A 479 11.18 -13.00 -18.10
C GLU A 479 11.60 -11.54 -18.22
N ASN A 480 11.54 -10.95 -19.41
CA ASN A 480 12.14 -9.65 -19.70
C ASN A 480 11.17 -8.47 -19.63
N GLN A 481 10.10 -8.59 -18.90
CA GLN A 481 9.16 -7.53 -18.56
C GLN A 481 8.71 -6.62 -19.72
N LYS A 482 8.64 -7.17 -20.95
CA LYS A 482 8.22 -6.39 -22.13
C LYS A 482 6.80 -6.73 -22.55
N SER A 483 6.08 -5.73 -23.05
CA SER A 483 4.74 -5.93 -23.59
C SER A 483 4.75 -6.78 -24.84
N VAL A 484 3.82 -7.71 -24.93
CA VAL A 484 3.62 -8.61 -26.06
C VAL A 484 2.14 -8.54 -26.46
N ASN A 485 1.83 -8.38 -27.73
CA ASN A 485 0.45 -8.50 -28.21
C ASN A 485 0.20 -9.93 -28.68
N LEU A 486 -0.96 -10.46 -28.29
CA LEU A 486 -1.45 -11.76 -28.71
C LEU A 486 -2.67 -11.55 -29.62
N TRP A 487 -2.68 -12.28 -30.74
CA TRP A 487 -3.75 -12.26 -31.72
C TRP A 487 -4.27 -13.69 -31.89
N LEU A 488 -5.59 -13.84 -31.96
CA LEU A 488 -6.20 -15.14 -32.23
C LEU A 488 -6.70 -15.14 -33.67
N GLY A 489 -6.16 -16.07 -34.46
CA GLY A 489 -6.55 -16.30 -35.85
C GLY A 489 -7.42 -17.54 -35.99
N GLN A 490 -8.45 -17.47 -36.81
CA GLN A 490 -9.21 -18.63 -37.25
C GLN A 490 -9.00 -18.82 -38.75
N TRP A 491 -8.81 -20.07 -39.15
CA TRP A 491 -8.56 -20.42 -40.54
C TRP A 491 -9.77 -20.05 -41.42
N ASN A 492 -9.49 -19.37 -42.50
CA ASN A 492 -10.48 -19.01 -43.53
C ASN A 492 -10.18 -19.80 -44.81
N ASP A 493 -11.10 -20.70 -45.20
CA ASP A 493 -10.95 -21.55 -46.38
C ASP A 493 -10.98 -20.74 -47.67
N GLU A 494 -11.63 -19.58 -47.71
CA GLU A 494 -11.73 -18.73 -48.91
C GLU A 494 -10.39 -18.06 -49.23
N THR A 495 -9.70 -17.57 -48.21
CA THR A 495 -8.41 -16.89 -48.38
C THR A 495 -7.23 -17.86 -48.27
N SER A 496 -7.44 -19.09 -47.76
CA SER A 496 -6.41 -20.06 -47.41
C SER A 496 -5.36 -19.49 -46.45
N ASP A 497 -5.81 -18.66 -45.51
CA ASP A 497 -4.98 -18.01 -44.51
C ASP A 497 -5.79 -17.84 -43.19
N TYR A 498 -5.12 -17.39 -42.11
CA TYR A 498 -5.78 -17.09 -40.85
C TYR A 498 -6.28 -15.63 -40.83
N ASP A 499 -7.54 -15.46 -40.47
CA ASP A 499 -8.10 -14.14 -40.14
C ASP A 499 -7.81 -13.84 -38.63
N PHE A 500 -6.94 -12.88 -38.39
CA PHE A 500 -6.51 -12.53 -37.05
C PHE A 500 -7.30 -11.39 -36.47
N ASP A 501 -7.86 -11.63 -35.28
CA ASP A 501 -8.42 -10.58 -34.43
C ASP A 501 -7.52 -10.33 -33.21
N TRP A 502 -7.47 -9.08 -32.76
CA TRP A 502 -6.75 -8.77 -31.53
C TRP A 502 -7.37 -9.51 -30.35
N PHE A 503 -6.54 -10.29 -29.67
CA PHE A 503 -6.98 -11.11 -28.54
C PHE A 503 -6.67 -10.43 -27.20
N ASN A 504 -5.40 -10.12 -26.95
CA ASN A 504 -4.96 -9.50 -25.69
C ASN A 504 -3.60 -8.82 -25.87
N ALA A 505 -3.32 -7.84 -25.00
CA ALA A 505 -1.98 -7.33 -24.82
C ALA A 505 -1.40 -7.95 -23.54
N TYR A 506 -0.23 -8.55 -23.67
CA TYR A 506 0.51 -9.00 -22.53
C TYR A 506 1.24 -7.82 -21.89
N PHE A 507 1.33 -7.81 -20.57
CA PHE A 507 1.67 -6.68 -19.76
C PHE A 507 3.17 -6.45 -19.62
N GLU A 508 3.56 -5.20 -19.31
CA GLU A 508 4.88 -4.90 -18.76
C GLU A 508 5.05 -5.56 -17.40
N GLY A 509 6.17 -6.24 -17.21
CA GLY A 509 6.55 -6.83 -15.93
C GLY A 509 6.25 -8.33 -15.81
N ASP A 510 6.48 -8.86 -14.61
CA ASP A 510 6.31 -10.27 -14.26
C ASP A 510 4.83 -10.72 -14.22
N ASN A 511 3.97 -10.02 -14.93
CA ASN A 511 2.56 -10.35 -15.01
C ASN A 511 2.35 -11.53 -15.97
N TYR A 512 2.18 -12.70 -15.41
CA TYR A 512 1.74 -13.90 -16.09
C TYR A 512 0.31 -14.20 -15.65
N THR A 513 -0.51 -14.62 -16.58
CA THR A 513 -1.90 -14.97 -16.31
C THR A 513 -2.37 -16.10 -17.19
N ILE A 514 -3.36 -16.85 -16.68
CA ILE A 514 -4.19 -17.72 -17.51
C ILE A 514 -5.12 -16.83 -18.34
N MET A 515 -5.32 -17.18 -19.60
CA MET A 515 -6.28 -16.53 -20.50
C MET A 515 -7.13 -17.59 -21.17
N ARG A 516 -8.44 -17.35 -21.27
CA ARG A 516 -9.36 -18.20 -22.02
C ARG A 516 -9.34 -17.79 -23.48
N LEU A 517 -8.97 -18.68 -24.39
CA LEU A 517 -9.06 -18.45 -25.83
C LEU A 517 -10.50 -18.50 -26.33
N GLY A 518 -11.27 -19.47 -25.88
CA GLY A 518 -12.64 -19.67 -26.31
C GLY A 518 -13.04 -21.14 -26.28
N GLN A 519 -14.20 -21.41 -26.83
CA GLN A 519 -14.75 -22.75 -27.10
C GLN A 519 -15.09 -22.82 -28.58
N PHE A 520 -14.65 -23.87 -29.25
CA PHE A 520 -14.70 -23.97 -30.71
C PHE A 520 -15.16 -25.38 -31.11
N ASP A 521 -15.71 -25.53 -32.30
CA ASP A 521 -16.08 -26.82 -32.86
C ASP A 521 -14.85 -27.68 -33.15
N ILE A 522 -14.98 -28.99 -32.97
CA ILE A 522 -13.92 -29.97 -33.29
C ILE A 522 -13.50 -29.83 -34.75
N GLY A 523 -12.17 -29.81 -34.98
CA GLY A 523 -11.58 -29.64 -36.31
C GLY A 523 -11.38 -28.19 -36.73
N THR A 524 -11.82 -27.21 -35.94
CA THR A 524 -11.51 -25.79 -36.18
C THR A 524 -10.01 -25.58 -36.10
N LYS A 525 -9.42 -24.96 -37.12
CA LYS A 525 -8.01 -24.59 -37.12
C LYS A 525 -7.84 -23.20 -36.58
N LEU A 526 -7.06 -23.08 -35.52
CA LEU A 526 -6.74 -21.83 -34.82
C LEU A 526 -5.25 -21.53 -34.94
N CYS A 527 -4.90 -20.28 -34.81
CA CYS A 527 -3.51 -19.86 -34.69
C CYS A 527 -3.41 -18.74 -33.65
N LEU A 528 -2.61 -18.96 -32.62
CA LEU A 528 -2.27 -17.87 -31.69
C LEU A 528 -0.99 -17.19 -32.18
N ARG A 529 -1.06 -15.91 -32.53
CA ARG A 529 0.07 -15.09 -32.96
C ARG A 529 0.58 -14.23 -31.83
N MET A 530 1.86 -14.34 -31.54
CA MET A 530 2.60 -13.46 -30.64
C MET A 530 3.40 -12.45 -31.46
N THR A 531 3.26 -11.15 -31.18
CA THR A 531 4.15 -10.13 -31.74
C THR A 531 5.33 -9.90 -30.79
N VAL A 532 6.55 -9.97 -31.30
CA VAL A 532 7.74 -9.72 -30.51
C VAL A 532 7.94 -8.23 -30.34
N ALA A 533 7.70 -7.72 -29.14
CA ALA A 533 7.88 -6.32 -28.83
C ALA A 533 9.38 -5.96 -28.67
N ASN A 534 9.79 -4.82 -29.22
CA ASN A 534 11.15 -4.29 -29.16
C ASN A 534 12.20 -5.24 -29.76
N GLU A 535 13.39 -5.35 -29.14
CA GLU A 535 14.50 -6.12 -29.69
C GLU A 535 14.35 -7.63 -29.48
N TYR A 536 13.81 -8.06 -28.33
CA TYR A 536 13.64 -9.48 -27.99
C TYR A 536 12.59 -9.73 -26.91
N THR A 537 12.05 -10.97 -26.88
CA THR A 537 11.14 -11.47 -25.84
C THR A 537 11.64 -12.84 -25.37
N ILE A 538 11.82 -13.00 -24.05
CA ILE A 538 12.17 -14.29 -23.44
C ILE A 538 10.90 -14.91 -22.89
N VAL A 539 10.47 -16.03 -23.51
CA VAL A 539 9.29 -16.76 -23.08
C VAL A 539 9.73 -17.88 -22.15
N LYS A 540 9.30 -17.80 -20.90
CA LYS A 540 9.59 -18.79 -19.88
C LYS A 540 8.67 -20.00 -20.00
N ASN A 541 7.35 -19.74 -19.99
CA ASN A 541 6.33 -20.75 -20.06
C ASN A 541 5.25 -20.34 -21.06
N PHE A 542 4.83 -21.28 -21.88
CA PHE A 542 3.70 -21.09 -22.77
C PHE A 542 2.96 -22.42 -22.92
N PHE A 543 1.79 -22.53 -22.34
CA PHE A 543 1.02 -23.76 -22.28
C PHE A 543 -0.38 -23.55 -22.87
N PHE A 544 -0.88 -24.57 -23.55
CA PHE A 544 -2.22 -24.64 -24.08
C PHE A 544 -2.93 -25.84 -23.44
N TYR A 545 -4.11 -25.64 -22.88
CA TYR A 545 -4.87 -26.67 -22.20
C TYR A 545 -6.36 -26.55 -22.54
N SER A 546 -7.06 -27.69 -22.71
CA SER A 546 -8.52 -27.78 -22.72
C SER A 546 -9.01 -28.10 -21.31
N PHE A 547 -10.21 -27.59 -20.96
CA PHE A 547 -10.82 -27.77 -19.64
C PHE A 547 -12.09 -28.63 -19.74
N ASP A 548 -12.05 -29.84 -19.18
CA ASP A 548 -13.23 -30.74 -19.10
C ASP A 548 -14.24 -30.22 -18.05
N GLU A 549 -15.20 -29.40 -18.54
CA GLU A 549 -16.23 -28.80 -17.70
C GLU A 549 -17.16 -29.87 -17.06
N ALA A 550 -17.41 -31.00 -17.76
CA ALA A 550 -18.30 -32.05 -17.25
C ALA A 550 -17.65 -32.80 -16.09
N MET A 551 -16.37 -33.14 -16.24
CA MET A 551 -15.59 -33.78 -15.20
C MET A 551 -15.48 -32.89 -13.94
N PHE A 552 -15.24 -31.61 -14.14
CA PHE A 552 -15.21 -30.64 -13.04
C PHE A 552 -16.55 -30.52 -12.35
N GLN A 553 -17.67 -30.45 -13.13
CA GLN A 553 -19.02 -30.30 -12.59
C GLN A 553 -19.42 -31.49 -11.70
N GLU A 554 -19.02 -32.71 -12.10
CA GLU A 554 -19.27 -33.91 -11.30
C GLU A 554 -18.69 -33.82 -9.88
N ASP A 555 -17.42 -33.42 -9.78
CA ASP A 555 -16.71 -33.39 -8.50
C ASP A 555 -17.04 -32.16 -7.67
N ILE A 556 -17.24 -31.00 -8.29
CA ILE A 556 -17.64 -29.78 -7.55
C ILE A 556 -19.05 -29.92 -6.96
N ASP A 557 -19.97 -30.61 -7.64
CA ASP A 557 -21.32 -30.86 -7.12
C ASP A 557 -21.29 -31.78 -5.88
N LYS A 558 -20.40 -32.77 -5.83
CA LYS A 558 -20.17 -33.59 -4.62
C LYS A 558 -19.62 -32.73 -3.47
N MET A 559 -18.68 -31.84 -3.75
CA MET A 559 -18.09 -30.96 -2.73
C MET A 559 -19.10 -29.94 -2.17
N LYS A 560 -20.09 -29.54 -2.98
CA LYS A 560 -21.15 -28.63 -2.54
C LYS A 560 -22.06 -29.26 -1.46
N GLU A 561 -22.11 -30.57 -1.33
CA GLU A 561 -22.96 -31.26 -0.34
C GLU A 561 -22.44 -31.02 1.09
N ASN A 562 -21.14 -30.88 1.29
CA ASN A 562 -20.48 -30.78 2.59
C ASN A 562 -19.68 -29.47 2.73
N GLN A 563 -20.40 -28.36 2.80
CA GLN A 563 -19.83 -27.03 2.95
C GLN A 563 -20.07 -26.46 4.36
N TRP A 564 -19.19 -25.54 4.77
CA TRP A 564 -19.36 -24.78 6.01
C TRP A 564 -20.53 -23.82 5.89
N ASN A 565 -21.60 -24.14 6.58
CA ASN A 565 -22.79 -23.28 6.67
C ASN A 565 -22.56 -22.18 7.69
N ILE A 566 -22.13 -21.01 7.21
CA ILE A 566 -21.77 -19.88 8.05
C ILE A 566 -23.02 -19.19 8.56
N THR A 567 -23.21 -19.20 9.89
CA THR A 567 -24.40 -18.64 10.55
C THR A 567 -24.17 -17.24 11.09
N LYS A 568 -22.91 -16.91 11.45
CA LYS A 568 -22.54 -15.59 11.99
C LYS A 568 -21.11 -15.25 11.62
N PHE A 569 -20.89 -14.02 11.18
CA PHE A 569 -19.55 -13.52 10.94
C PHE A 569 -19.42 -12.01 11.24
N ASN A 570 -18.21 -11.58 11.47
CA ASN A 570 -17.76 -10.20 11.49
C ASN A 570 -16.25 -10.16 11.14
N ASP A 571 -15.63 -8.99 11.13
CA ASP A 571 -14.22 -8.79 10.72
C ASP A 571 -13.19 -9.64 11.50
N ARG A 572 -13.57 -10.26 12.61
CA ARG A 572 -12.66 -11.00 13.49
C ARG A 572 -13.13 -12.40 13.84
N LYS A 573 -14.37 -12.73 13.58
CA LYS A 573 -14.97 -14.00 14.03
C LYS A 573 -15.93 -14.54 12.99
N ILE A 574 -15.78 -15.82 12.68
CA ILE A 574 -16.65 -16.58 11.81
C ILE A 574 -17.17 -17.79 12.61
N THR A 575 -18.45 -18.08 12.52
CA THR A 575 -19.08 -19.25 13.17
C THR A 575 -20.05 -19.89 12.20
N GLY A 576 -20.04 -21.19 12.11
CA GLY A 576 -20.95 -21.98 11.27
C GLY A 576 -20.91 -23.45 11.63
N THR A 577 -21.74 -24.24 10.96
CA THR A 577 -21.81 -25.70 11.11
C THR A 577 -21.32 -26.41 9.86
N ILE A 578 -20.74 -27.57 10.03
CA ILE A 578 -20.26 -28.44 8.95
C ILE A 578 -20.36 -29.89 9.41
N THR A 579 -20.62 -30.79 8.45
CA THR A 579 -20.64 -32.24 8.71
C THR A 579 -19.38 -32.87 8.13
N ALA A 580 -18.64 -33.61 8.94
CA ALA A 580 -17.44 -34.34 8.53
C ALA A 580 -17.71 -35.84 8.45
N GLU A 581 -17.10 -36.52 7.48
CA GLU A 581 -17.04 -37.97 7.35
C GLU A 581 -15.65 -38.49 7.75
N GLU A 582 -15.51 -39.81 7.89
CA GLU A 582 -14.22 -40.43 8.18
C GLU A 582 -13.25 -40.21 7.03
N GLY A 583 -12.01 -39.76 7.34
CA GLY A 583 -10.98 -39.49 6.33
C GLY A 583 -11.07 -38.11 5.68
N GLN A 584 -11.82 -37.17 6.27
CA GLN A 584 -11.94 -35.80 5.79
C GLN A 584 -11.34 -34.79 6.75
N VAL A 585 -10.91 -33.65 6.19
CA VAL A 585 -10.49 -32.45 6.90
C VAL A 585 -11.27 -31.25 6.40
N MET A 586 -11.70 -30.36 7.29
CA MET A 586 -12.27 -29.10 6.84
C MET A 586 -11.17 -28.21 6.28
N MET A 587 -11.17 -28.02 4.97
CA MET A 587 -10.32 -27.06 4.28
C MET A 587 -11.00 -25.70 4.19
N THR A 588 -10.25 -24.63 4.39
CA THR A 588 -10.78 -23.27 4.16
C THR A 588 -9.95 -22.55 3.12
N SER A 589 -10.55 -21.63 2.39
CA SER A 589 -9.83 -20.69 1.54
C SER A 589 -9.27 -19.48 2.31
N ILE A 590 -9.17 -19.57 3.64
CA ILE A 590 -8.65 -18.54 4.53
C ILE A 590 -7.12 -18.71 4.66
N PRO A 591 -6.33 -17.64 4.49
CA PRO A 591 -4.88 -17.69 4.71
C PRO A 591 -4.52 -18.14 6.11
N TYR A 592 -3.53 -19.02 6.23
CA TYR A 592 -2.98 -19.44 7.51
C TYR A 592 -2.12 -18.33 8.11
N GLU A 593 -2.47 -17.92 9.33
CA GLU A 593 -1.76 -16.93 10.13
C GLU A 593 -1.76 -17.36 11.60
N ASP A 594 -0.67 -17.12 12.31
CA ASP A 594 -0.53 -17.47 13.76
C ASP A 594 -1.58 -16.82 14.66
N GLY A 595 -2.34 -15.86 14.15
CA GLY A 595 -3.40 -15.17 14.89
C GLY A 595 -4.72 -15.91 14.99
N TRP A 596 -4.91 -17.00 14.25
CA TRP A 596 -6.14 -17.77 14.28
C TRP A 596 -6.27 -18.60 15.56
N THR A 597 -7.44 -18.55 16.12
CA THR A 597 -7.89 -19.44 17.21
C THR A 597 -9.14 -20.15 16.75
N VAL A 598 -9.06 -21.46 16.61
CA VAL A 598 -10.17 -22.31 16.16
C VAL A 598 -10.78 -23.05 17.34
N LYS A 599 -12.09 -23.13 17.37
CA LYS A 599 -12.87 -23.94 18.32
C LYS A 599 -13.85 -24.81 17.56
N VAL A 600 -13.89 -26.09 17.91
CA VAL A 600 -14.86 -27.08 17.45
C VAL A 600 -15.70 -27.47 18.67
N ASP A 601 -17.02 -27.28 18.60
CA ASP A 601 -17.99 -27.54 19.69
C ASP A 601 -17.58 -26.83 21.00
N GLY A 602 -17.07 -25.60 20.87
CA GLY A 602 -16.59 -24.78 21.98
C GLY A 602 -15.22 -25.14 22.53
N LYS A 603 -14.58 -26.23 22.13
CA LYS A 603 -13.24 -26.66 22.53
C LYS A 603 -12.19 -26.12 21.58
N LYS A 604 -11.05 -25.66 22.09
CA LYS A 604 -9.93 -25.20 21.25
C LYS A 604 -9.32 -26.40 20.51
N VAL A 605 -9.17 -26.25 19.21
CA VAL A 605 -8.47 -27.17 18.31
C VAL A 605 -7.32 -26.40 17.65
N GLU A 606 -6.17 -27.05 17.48
CA GLU A 606 -5.05 -26.42 16.74
C GLU A 606 -5.32 -26.61 15.23
N PRO A 607 -5.34 -25.52 14.46
CA PRO A 607 -5.51 -25.61 13.01
C PRO A 607 -4.27 -26.21 12.36
N VAL A 608 -4.47 -26.92 11.27
CA VAL A 608 -3.38 -27.41 10.41
C VAL A 608 -3.16 -26.43 9.26
N LYS A 609 -1.92 -26.37 8.76
CA LYS A 609 -1.57 -25.54 7.62
C LYS A 609 -1.59 -26.41 6.37
N LEU A 610 -2.61 -26.25 5.53
CA LEU A 610 -2.76 -26.98 4.27
C LEU A 610 -2.05 -26.25 3.14
N LEU A 611 -1.40 -26.99 2.24
CA LEU A 611 -0.72 -26.48 1.04
C LEU A 611 0.26 -25.34 1.37
N ASN A 612 0.82 -25.34 2.56
CA ASN A 612 1.64 -24.27 3.09
C ASN A 612 1.00 -22.86 3.10
N ALA A 613 -0.31 -22.73 2.86
CA ALA A 613 -0.95 -21.43 2.67
C ALA A 613 -2.28 -21.24 3.43
N LEU A 614 -3.07 -22.29 3.55
CA LEU A 614 -4.48 -22.20 3.96
C LEU A 614 -4.73 -22.84 5.33
N VAL A 615 -5.80 -22.39 6.00
CA VAL A 615 -6.22 -22.99 7.28
C VAL A 615 -7.02 -24.25 7.04
N GLY A 616 -6.55 -25.37 7.62
CA GLY A 616 -7.32 -26.61 7.78
C GLY A 616 -7.77 -26.79 9.23
N VAL A 617 -8.92 -27.42 9.42
CA VAL A 617 -9.46 -27.76 10.75
C VAL A 617 -9.73 -29.26 10.80
N PRO A 618 -8.96 -30.02 11.59
CA PRO A 618 -9.23 -31.44 11.78
C PRO A 618 -10.54 -31.63 12.56
N LEU A 619 -11.40 -32.51 12.03
CA LEU A 619 -12.71 -32.81 12.59
C LEU A 619 -12.87 -34.33 12.78
N GLU A 620 -13.56 -34.73 13.81
CA GLU A 620 -14.05 -36.10 13.96
C GLU A 620 -15.30 -36.28 13.07
N PRO A 621 -15.68 -37.53 12.70
CA PRO A 621 -16.93 -37.73 11.96
C PRO A 621 -18.16 -37.25 12.74
N GLY A 622 -19.05 -36.49 12.08
CA GLY A 622 -20.25 -35.93 12.68
C GLY A 622 -20.52 -34.48 12.30
N GLU A 623 -21.59 -33.90 12.86
CA GLU A 623 -21.91 -32.48 12.70
C GLU A 623 -21.22 -31.67 13.80
N HIS A 624 -20.53 -30.59 13.41
CA HIS A 624 -19.75 -29.74 14.29
C HIS A 624 -20.07 -28.26 14.14
N GLU A 625 -20.06 -27.51 15.25
CA GLU A 625 -20.00 -26.05 15.24
C GLU A 625 -18.55 -25.58 15.25
N VAL A 626 -18.10 -24.99 14.14
CA VAL A 626 -16.75 -24.45 14.03
C VAL A 626 -16.79 -22.93 14.22
N THR A 627 -15.95 -22.43 15.13
CA THR A 627 -15.75 -21.00 15.37
C THR A 627 -14.28 -20.63 15.16
N MET A 628 -14.02 -19.73 14.26
CA MET A 628 -12.69 -19.16 14.01
C MET A 628 -12.64 -17.72 14.49
N THR A 629 -11.59 -17.33 15.23
CA THR A 629 -11.39 -15.96 15.73
C THR A 629 -9.98 -15.52 15.47
N PHE A 630 -9.82 -14.36 14.82
CA PHE A 630 -8.50 -13.80 14.50
C PHE A 630 -8.08 -12.73 15.50
N THR A 631 -6.85 -12.83 15.98
CA THR A 631 -6.18 -11.80 16.78
C THR A 631 -4.75 -11.61 16.25
N PRO A 632 -4.42 -10.43 15.69
CA PRO A 632 -3.10 -10.21 15.11
C PRO A 632 -1.98 -10.55 16.12
N PRO A 633 -0.92 -11.27 15.69
CA PRO A 633 0.23 -11.55 16.53
C PRO A 633 0.82 -10.26 17.13
N GLY A 634 1.17 -10.30 18.41
CA GLY A 634 1.72 -9.14 19.12
C GLY A 634 0.70 -8.08 19.59
N TRP A 635 -0.60 -8.18 19.22
CA TRP A 635 -1.63 -7.20 19.60
C TRP A 635 -1.69 -6.96 21.12
N ASN A 636 -1.74 -8.04 21.91
CA ASN A 636 -1.81 -7.95 23.37
C ASN A 636 -0.55 -7.33 23.98
N ILE A 637 0.63 -7.67 23.45
CA ILE A 637 1.91 -7.09 23.86
C ILE A 637 1.93 -5.59 23.53
N GLY A 638 1.46 -5.21 22.35
CA GLY A 638 1.33 -3.81 21.91
C GLY A 638 0.45 -2.99 22.85
N LEU A 639 -0.69 -3.53 23.28
CA LEU A 639 -1.58 -2.88 24.26
C LEU A 639 -0.91 -2.71 25.64
N ILE A 640 -0.17 -3.70 26.12
CA ILE A 640 0.58 -3.61 27.37
C ILE A 640 1.66 -2.53 27.27
N CYS A 641 2.42 -2.50 26.17
CA CYS A 641 3.44 -1.48 25.92
C CYS A 641 2.83 -0.06 25.82
N LEU A 642 1.68 0.08 25.18
CA LEU A 642 0.94 1.34 25.12
C LEU A 642 0.53 1.82 26.51
N ALA A 643 -0.06 0.94 27.31
CA ALA A 643 -0.46 1.25 28.69
C ALA A 643 0.75 1.66 29.55
N ALA A 644 1.86 0.93 29.46
CA ALA A 644 3.11 1.25 30.13
C ALA A 644 3.66 2.62 29.66
N GLY A 645 3.63 2.90 28.36
CA GLY A 645 4.04 4.19 27.80
C GLY A 645 3.21 5.37 28.33
N ILE A 646 1.89 5.20 28.43
CA ILE A 646 0.99 6.21 29.01
C ILE A 646 1.36 6.48 30.48
N VAL A 647 1.61 5.41 31.27
CA VAL A 647 2.03 5.55 32.69
C VAL A 647 3.36 6.32 32.79
N VAL A 648 4.35 5.98 31.94
CA VAL A 648 5.65 6.68 31.91
C VAL A 648 5.46 8.16 31.53
N LEU A 649 4.63 8.47 30.56
CA LEU A 649 4.30 9.86 30.17
C LEU A 649 3.66 10.65 31.33
N ILE A 650 2.72 10.04 32.04
CA ILE A 650 2.08 10.67 33.22
C ILE A 650 3.10 10.93 34.32
N LEU A 651 3.97 9.96 34.59
CA LEU A 651 5.05 10.09 35.61
C LEU A 651 6.04 11.19 35.18
N PHE A 652 6.45 11.21 33.90
CA PHE A 652 7.33 12.24 33.35
C PHE A 652 6.70 13.64 33.44
N TYR A 653 5.43 13.77 33.04
CA TYR A 653 4.70 15.05 33.17
C TYR A 653 4.61 15.54 34.59
N ARG A 654 4.34 14.64 35.57
CA ARG A 654 4.32 14.99 37.01
C ARG A 654 5.70 15.41 37.50
N TYR A 655 6.77 14.68 37.09
CA TYR A 655 8.14 15.02 37.39
C TYR A 655 8.55 16.38 36.84
N ASP A 656 8.27 16.61 35.56
CA ASP A 656 8.58 17.87 34.85
C ASP A 656 7.84 19.06 35.49
N LYS A 657 6.55 18.90 35.80
CA LYS A 657 5.76 19.94 36.47
C LYS A 657 6.32 20.27 37.87
N LYS A 658 6.78 19.25 38.62
CA LYS A 658 7.40 19.44 39.94
C LYS A 658 8.77 20.13 39.80
N HIS A 659 9.58 19.71 38.84
CA HIS A 659 10.91 20.26 38.60
C HIS A 659 10.85 21.71 38.10
N ASN A 660 9.96 22.02 37.17
CA ASN A 660 9.73 23.38 36.68
C ASN A 660 9.15 24.30 37.75
N ALA A 661 8.31 23.80 38.65
CA ALA A 661 7.81 24.59 39.80
C ALA A 661 8.95 24.99 40.75
N VAL A 662 9.87 24.06 41.01
CA VAL A 662 11.09 24.35 41.83
C VAL A 662 12.00 25.34 41.10
N LEU A 663 12.27 25.17 39.82
CA LEU A 663 13.08 26.10 39.05
C LEU A 663 12.48 27.51 38.98
N LEU A 664 11.16 27.62 38.85
CA LEU A 664 10.43 28.90 38.86
C LEU A 664 10.49 29.56 40.24
N ALA A 665 10.42 28.79 41.35
CA ALA A 665 10.58 29.31 42.69
C ALA A 665 12.00 29.87 42.90
N ILE A 666 13.03 29.09 42.56
CA ILE A 666 14.43 29.54 42.61
C ILE A 666 14.68 30.80 41.75
N ALA A 667 14.08 30.87 40.55
CA ALA A 667 14.20 32.03 39.67
C ALA A 667 13.52 33.27 40.27
N ARG A 668 12.39 33.12 40.99
CA ARG A 668 11.70 34.19 41.72
C ARG A 668 12.51 34.70 42.86
N GLU A 669 13.08 33.82 43.72
CA GLU A 669 13.96 34.18 44.82
C GLU A 669 15.22 34.92 44.33
N LYS A 670 15.85 34.48 43.25
CA LYS A 670 17.00 35.15 42.66
C LYS A 670 16.64 36.56 42.12
N ARG A 671 15.41 36.74 41.56
CA ARG A 671 14.94 38.05 41.11
C ARG A 671 14.67 38.96 42.31
N GLN A 672 14.00 38.50 43.36
CA GLN A 672 13.73 39.25 44.56
C GLN A 672 15.01 39.70 45.28
N ALA A 673 16.01 38.81 45.36
CA ALA A 673 17.34 39.15 45.91
C ALA A 673 18.09 40.19 45.05
N ALA A 674 17.91 40.17 43.70
CA ALA A 674 18.54 41.16 42.80
C ALA A 674 17.86 42.53 42.85
N ASP A 675 16.55 42.58 43.21
CA ASP A 675 15.77 43.81 43.29
C ASP A 675 15.79 44.46 44.72
N GLY A 676 16.63 43.90 45.64
CA GLY A 676 16.82 44.45 47.00
C GLY A 676 15.56 44.40 47.91
N LYS A 677 14.55 43.60 47.57
CA LYS A 677 13.34 43.35 48.35
C LYS A 677 13.55 42.10 49.24
N GLN A 678 13.32 42.26 50.55
CA GLN A 678 13.27 41.12 51.47
C GLN A 678 12.24 40.09 50.99
N PRO A 679 12.54 38.78 51.06
CA PRO A 679 11.62 37.75 50.65
C PRO A 679 10.36 37.75 51.51
N GLU A 680 9.16 37.89 50.91
CA GLU A 680 7.92 37.59 51.57
C GLU A 680 7.91 36.13 52.09
N PRO A 681 7.47 35.86 53.30
CA PRO A 681 7.46 34.48 53.80
C PRO A 681 6.54 33.60 52.98
N ALA A 682 7.08 32.58 52.40
CA ALA A 682 6.37 31.59 51.60
C ALA A 682 5.19 31.05 52.42
N LYS A 683 3.96 31.17 51.90
CA LYS A 683 2.79 30.43 52.42
C LYS A 683 3.15 28.96 52.35
N ALA A 684 3.33 28.36 53.58
CA ALA A 684 3.59 26.96 53.75
C ALA A 684 2.49 26.12 53.08
N VAL A 685 2.86 25.44 52.00
CA VAL A 685 2.09 24.31 51.49
C VAL A 685 2.33 23.16 52.48
N SER A 686 1.33 22.94 53.32
CA SER A 686 1.26 21.87 54.30
C SER A 686 1.59 20.50 53.63
N ALA A 687 2.82 20.07 53.82
CA ALA A 687 3.20 18.69 53.63
C ALA A 687 2.93 17.95 54.90
N LYS A 688 1.96 17.05 54.91
CA LYS A 688 1.77 16.10 56.02
C LYS A 688 3.05 15.23 56.19
N PRO A 689 3.59 15.12 57.36
CA PRO A 689 4.72 14.23 57.63
C PRO A 689 4.22 12.80 57.77
N THR A 690 4.83 11.92 57.00
CA THR A 690 4.75 10.48 57.21
C THR A 690 5.78 10.13 58.28
N THR A 691 5.32 9.82 59.47
CA THR A 691 6.14 9.12 60.50
C THR A 691 5.62 7.71 60.65
N SER A 692 6.52 6.80 60.39
CA SER A 692 6.41 5.39 60.81
C SER A 692 6.62 5.30 62.32
N THR A 693 5.82 4.56 63.06
CA THR A 693 6.29 3.58 64.05
C THR A 693 5.14 2.65 64.46
N LYS A 694 5.53 1.41 64.63
CA LYS A 694 4.78 0.26 65.14
C LYS A 694 4.20 0.48 66.56
N SER A 695 3.06 -0.12 66.86
CA SER A 695 2.92 -1.19 67.82
C SER A 695 1.46 -1.62 68.00
N GLU A 696 1.32 -2.91 68.11
CA GLU A 696 0.22 -3.76 68.56
C GLU A 696 -0.75 -3.15 69.58
N SER A 697 -2.00 -3.46 69.51
CA SER A 697 -2.73 -4.48 70.27
C SER A 697 -4.22 -4.19 70.33
N GLU A 698 -4.92 -5.24 70.07
CA GLU A 698 -6.14 -5.77 70.74
C GLU A 698 -7.41 -4.96 70.97
N LYS A 699 -8.39 -5.65 70.40
CA LYS A 699 -9.72 -6.00 70.95
C LYS A 699 -10.87 -5.02 70.97
N THR A 700 -11.86 -5.51 70.45
CA THR A 700 -13.22 -5.92 70.85
C THR A 700 -14.38 -5.02 70.53
N GLU A 701 -15.29 -5.67 69.79
CA GLU A 701 -16.76 -5.69 69.95
C GLU A 701 -17.51 -4.34 70.04
N THR A 702 -18.57 -4.11 69.43
CA THR A 702 -19.84 -4.78 69.22
C THR A 702 -20.86 -3.84 68.60
N THR A 703 -21.71 -4.44 67.77
CA THR A 703 -23.16 -4.13 67.58
C THR A 703 -23.60 -2.73 67.14
N SER A 704 -24.26 -2.61 66.10
CA SER A 704 -25.56 -3.02 65.62
C SER A 704 -26.41 -1.86 65.16
N LYS A 705 -27.10 -2.14 64.11
CA LYS A 705 -28.48 -1.76 63.73
C LYS A 705 -28.78 -0.48 62.97
N ASN A 706 -29.26 -0.81 61.82
CA ASN A 706 -30.56 -0.44 61.20
C ASN A 706 -30.70 0.89 60.51
N ALA A 707 -30.97 0.73 59.26
CA ALA A 707 -32.23 0.88 58.52
C ALA A 707 -32.35 2.33 58.02
N GLU A 708 -32.72 2.63 56.86
CA GLU A 708 -33.75 2.26 55.93
C GLU A 708 -33.60 2.98 54.60
N LYS A 709 -33.82 2.27 53.52
CA LYS A 709 -34.53 2.61 52.32
C LYS A 709 -34.86 4.07 52.01
N LYS A 710 -34.46 4.52 50.81
CA LYS A 710 -35.41 4.99 49.84
C LYS A 710 -34.86 4.98 48.43
N GLU A 711 -35.56 4.24 47.56
CA GLU A 711 -35.56 4.31 46.11
C GLU A 711 -35.88 5.69 45.58
N SER A 712 -35.27 6.10 44.48
CA SER A 712 -36.02 6.80 43.46
C SER A 712 -35.29 6.65 42.09
N LYS A 713 -36.10 6.24 41.13
CA LYS A 713 -35.86 6.01 39.71
C LYS A 713 -35.51 7.31 38.94
N PRO A 714 -35.04 7.17 37.73
CA PRO A 714 -34.44 8.22 36.91
C PRO A 714 -35.50 9.05 36.12
N PRO A 715 -35.13 10.18 35.60
CA PRO A 715 -35.98 10.90 34.62
C PRO A 715 -35.50 10.65 33.19
N THR A 716 -36.50 10.53 32.39
CA THR A 716 -36.79 10.38 31.01
C THR A 716 -36.11 11.38 30.07
N GLU A 717 -35.92 10.93 28.85
CA GLU A 717 -35.59 11.64 27.60
C GLU A 717 -36.35 12.97 27.42
N GLU A 718 -35.65 13.94 26.85
CA GLU A 718 -36.27 14.97 26.03
C GLU A 718 -35.42 15.23 24.76
N LYS A 719 -36.07 14.97 23.62
CA LYS A 719 -35.65 15.43 22.28
C LYS A 719 -35.89 16.93 22.16
N PRO A 720 -35.09 17.67 21.46
CA PRO A 720 -35.48 19.00 20.97
C PRO A 720 -36.10 18.90 19.57
N LYS A 721 -37.16 19.67 19.43
CA LYS A 721 -37.98 19.91 18.25
C LYS A 721 -37.23 20.68 17.16
N GLU A 722 -37.64 20.39 15.94
CA GLU A 722 -37.56 21.23 14.74
C GLU A 722 -38.07 22.65 14.96
N SER A 723 -37.46 23.60 14.29
CA SER A 723 -38.14 24.83 13.91
C SER A 723 -37.75 25.22 12.49
N GLU A 724 -38.79 25.43 11.74
CA GLU A 724 -38.95 25.76 10.34
C GLU A 724 -38.29 27.07 9.91
N ALA A 725 -37.87 27.07 8.67
CA ALA A 725 -38.08 27.99 7.55
C ALA A 725 -38.15 29.50 7.78
N GLU A 726 -37.42 30.20 6.96
CA GLU A 726 -38.01 31.28 6.14
C GLU A 726 -37.12 31.58 4.91
N ASP A 727 -37.79 31.51 3.78
CA ASP A 727 -37.43 31.99 2.45
C ASP A 727 -37.08 33.50 2.46
N VAL A 728 -36.12 33.91 1.65
CA VAL A 728 -36.26 35.15 0.87
C VAL A 728 -35.55 35.02 -0.48
N ALA A 729 -36.31 35.30 -1.48
CA ALA A 729 -36.18 35.24 -2.90
C ALA A 729 -35.15 36.20 -3.55
N ASP A 730 -34.76 35.78 -4.73
CA ASP A 730 -34.61 36.53 -5.99
C ASP A 730 -33.74 37.80 -6.06
N LYS A 731 -32.77 37.75 -6.96
CA LYS A 731 -32.72 38.66 -8.13
C LYS A 731 -31.75 38.18 -9.19
N LYS A 732 -32.35 37.97 -10.37
CA LYS A 732 -31.76 37.92 -11.72
C LYS A 732 -30.97 39.19 -12.04
N LEU A 733 -30.00 39.00 -12.92
CA LEU A 733 -29.65 39.81 -14.13
C LEU A 733 -28.52 39.06 -14.81
N ASP A 734 -28.67 38.43 -15.87
CA ASP A 734 -28.98 38.67 -17.30
C ASP A 734 -27.83 39.33 -18.07
N ASP A 735 -27.52 38.69 -19.20
CA ASP A 735 -26.88 39.13 -20.46
C ASP A 735 -25.36 39.43 -20.42
N SER A 736 -24.54 38.98 -21.35
CA SER A 736 -24.75 38.84 -22.82
C SER A 736 -23.52 38.13 -23.47
N GLU A 737 -23.85 37.31 -24.43
CA GLU A 737 -23.31 37.21 -25.82
C GLU A 737 -21.82 36.90 -26.08
N GLN A 738 -21.65 35.73 -26.63
CA GLN A 738 -21.15 35.44 -28.00
C GLN A 738 -19.82 36.06 -28.44
N LYS A 739 -18.86 35.21 -28.77
CA LYS A 739 -18.50 34.95 -30.17
C LYS A 739 -17.47 33.85 -30.31
N THR A 740 -17.80 32.97 -31.22
CA THR A 740 -17.03 32.05 -32.03
C THR A 740 -15.75 32.68 -32.61
N GLU A 741 -14.69 31.88 -32.70
CA GLU A 741 -14.02 31.65 -33.99
C GLU A 741 -13.03 30.49 -33.93
N ASP A 742 -13.16 29.69 -34.98
CA ASP A 742 -12.31 28.64 -35.49
C ASP A 742 -10.84 29.03 -35.63
N SER A 743 -9.93 28.08 -35.51
CA SER A 743 -9.01 27.70 -36.61
C SER A 743 -7.99 26.64 -36.16
N ASP A 744 -8.10 25.49 -36.83
CA ASP A 744 -7.07 24.80 -37.62
C ASP A 744 -5.69 24.47 -37.02
N SER A 745 -5.56 23.15 -36.92
CA SER A 745 -4.44 22.32 -37.40
C SER A 745 -3.04 22.93 -37.49
N LYS A 746 -2.09 22.26 -36.85
CA LYS A 746 -0.89 21.74 -37.56
C LYS A 746 -0.07 20.77 -36.67
N GLU A 747 0.02 19.56 -37.21
CA GLU A 747 1.13 18.63 -37.01
C GLU A 747 2.48 19.33 -37.12
N LYS A 748 3.40 18.93 -36.29
CA LYS A 748 4.81 18.78 -36.69
C LYS A 748 5.51 17.74 -35.82
N GLU A 749 5.87 16.67 -36.52
CA GLU A 749 7.00 15.80 -36.21
C GLU A 749 8.28 16.62 -35.91
N ALA A 750 9.09 16.13 -35.03
CA ALA A 750 10.54 16.18 -35.07
C ALA A 750 11.10 15.11 -34.12
N THR A 751 11.47 14.04 -34.67
CA THR A 751 12.69 13.22 -34.65
C THR A 751 13.90 13.88 -33.96
N ASP A 752 14.56 12.99 -33.21
CA ASP A 752 15.95 12.60 -33.16
C ASP A 752 16.78 12.93 -31.91
N SER A 753 17.31 11.86 -31.45
CA SER A 753 18.69 11.54 -31.02
C SER A 753 19.21 12.13 -29.68
N ASP A 754 19.44 11.33 -28.72
CA ASP A 754 20.64 10.56 -28.33
C ASP A 754 20.34 9.65 -27.12
#